data_d2e5f2c2801fee782fca55b3687a5c30
#
_entry.id   d2e5f2c2801fee782fca55b3687a5c30
#
_cell.length_a   1.000
_cell.length_b   1.000
_cell.length_c   1.000
_cell.angle_alpha   90.00
_cell.angle_beta   90.00
_cell.angle_gamma   90.00
#
_symmetry.space_group_name_H-M   'P 1'
#
loop_
_entity.id
_entity.type
_entity.pdbx_description
1 polymer ?
#
loop_
_entity_poly.entity_id
_entity_poly.type
_entity_poly.pdbx_seq_one_letter_code
_entity_poly.pdbx_strand_id
1 'polypeptide(L)'
;MARPKKSTTTTTTAVAATAVRSEQQSTMQSLTHSLAAAGFDQKVDLRVSGAEMSASIVWGRHEGTETSRILALVVSASEWSRANADDVQMLSWTLPPPDTAQDQYPQFAVVKDADDKLEAFFDLAPGAAHQIDRLPSLPEINEYKRIKADPTYRWSMRMYGRLMNGFNALHERIYQTHKDRVNGKNDIIEEVAKLLFLESFRLHHKGELLFEHNSKQLDLKSVFTAQNVKDKGAEAVAEIQSAFEHFKQHPDYIVTDDAGEEHPIFDKNSHLRLAQPGNYEAVLTLIQDLGPVTDNRDAVIKQQGTLADIAADVLGRAFDVFLRANFESKGGLGIYLTPAPVKQMMLSLAFHDIKQSSEDAASLVARDGKGRPAFRFCDPTCGSAGFPSVALSHLRRTLDELGGKATASDEARKKLFVEMCEHSFVGADSSPQMVMLARVNMALLGAPKARIFYTQNSLTSPQLEPGSFNLICTNPPFGTPKFSKGQEASKKDYEEGMQRILATFRSDLQPRSGRGGGFDYSPTVSGLAMGGSPQKNGVWKEASTNTDPAVLFIDRCLQLLKPGGRLLIVLPDGVLCNSGERYVREYIMGTKDEATGEFHGGKAIVKAVISLPSDTFKLSGTGAKTSVLYVQKRHARKDDPKKFQDEPQTDVFMAVAETLGYVVKNNVEDYRAGVTNDLAGIVGAYVRGE
;
A
#
# COMPACT_ATOMS: atom_id res chain seq x y z
N MET A 1 11.20 -19.92 -79.43
CA MET A 1 9.96 -19.25 -78.95
C MET A 1 9.64 -19.82 -77.52
N ALA A 2 10.05 -19.13 -76.48
CA ALA A 2 9.76 -19.51 -75.09
C ALA A 2 8.90 -18.38 -74.48
N ARG A 3 7.75 -18.75 -73.93
CA ARG A 3 6.86 -17.82 -73.23
C ARG A 3 7.40 -17.62 -71.79
N PRO A 4 7.36 -16.41 -71.21
CA PRO A 4 7.76 -16.18 -69.84
C PRO A 4 6.69 -16.64 -68.86
N LYS A 5 7.09 -17.29 -67.80
CA LYS A 5 6.27 -17.64 -66.61
C LYS A 5 5.86 -16.35 -65.87
N LYS A 6 4.59 -16.11 -65.70
CA LYS A 6 4.03 -15.06 -64.84
C LYS A 6 4.38 -15.39 -63.35
N SER A 7 4.91 -14.40 -62.64
CA SER A 7 5.24 -14.46 -61.25
C SER A 7 3.99 -14.54 -60.36
N THR A 8 3.94 -15.55 -59.51
CA THR A 8 2.90 -15.82 -58.51
C THR A 8 3.14 -15.07 -57.18
N THR A 9 3.99 -14.04 -57.15
CA THR A 9 4.44 -13.38 -55.91
C THR A 9 3.51 -12.27 -55.44
N THR A 10 2.61 -11.76 -56.29
CA THR A 10 1.75 -10.61 -55.93
C THR A 10 0.47 -11.00 -55.18
N THR A 11 0.02 -12.26 -55.28
CA THR A 11 -1.23 -12.71 -54.67
C THR A 11 -1.03 -13.10 -53.20
N THR A 12 0.14 -13.62 -52.83
CA THR A 12 0.45 -14.07 -51.50
C THR A 12 0.66 -12.89 -50.52
N THR A 13 1.25 -11.79 -50.99
CA THR A 13 1.46 -10.57 -50.17
C THR A 13 0.14 -9.83 -49.91
N ALA A 14 -0.78 -9.81 -50.86
CA ALA A 14 -2.08 -9.17 -50.71
C ALA A 14 -3.01 -9.94 -49.73
N VAL A 15 -2.96 -11.28 -49.77
CA VAL A 15 -3.73 -12.14 -48.83
C VAL A 15 -3.18 -12.05 -47.42
N ALA A 16 -1.86 -12.02 -47.23
CA ALA A 16 -1.21 -11.85 -45.89
C ALA A 16 -1.53 -10.45 -45.33
N ALA A 17 -1.45 -9.40 -46.10
CA ALA A 17 -1.80 -8.05 -45.67
C ALA A 17 -3.29 -7.89 -45.33
N THR A 18 -4.19 -8.64 -46.00
CA THR A 18 -5.63 -8.64 -45.67
C THR A 18 -5.91 -9.40 -44.39
N ALA A 19 -5.22 -10.52 -44.12
CA ALA A 19 -5.34 -11.29 -42.87
C ALA A 19 -4.84 -10.49 -41.68
N VAL A 20 -3.67 -9.87 -41.74
CA VAL A 20 -3.11 -8.99 -40.67
C VAL A 20 -4.05 -7.83 -40.37
N ARG A 21 -4.67 -7.20 -41.36
CA ARG A 21 -5.67 -6.14 -41.14
C ARG A 21 -6.92 -6.65 -40.43
N SER A 22 -7.39 -7.87 -40.73
CA SER A 22 -8.57 -8.43 -40.06
C SER A 22 -8.29 -8.77 -38.61
N GLU A 23 -7.11 -9.28 -38.27
CA GLU A 23 -6.68 -9.57 -36.91
C GLU A 23 -6.51 -8.28 -36.08
N GLN A 24 -5.83 -7.27 -36.62
CA GLN A 24 -5.69 -5.96 -36.01
C GLN A 24 -7.04 -5.28 -35.73
N GLN A 25 -7.99 -5.39 -36.67
CA GLN A 25 -9.34 -4.83 -36.46
C GLN A 25 -10.11 -5.58 -35.35
N SER A 26 -9.98 -6.89 -35.29
CA SER A 26 -10.59 -7.69 -34.22
C SER A 26 -10.01 -7.34 -32.85
N THR A 27 -8.70 -7.28 -32.73
CA THR A 27 -7.99 -6.89 -31.50
C THR A 27 -8.31 -5.45 -31.09
N MET A 28 -8.37 -4.51 -32.05
CA MET A 28 -8.77 -3.13 -31.78
C MET A 28 -10.22 -3.03 -31.28
N GLN A 29 -11.14 -3.80 -31.85
CA GLN A 29 -12.52 -3.85 -31.37
C GLN A 29 -12.61 -4.40 -29.95
N SER A 30 -11.87 -5.47 -29.64
CA SER A 30 -11.77 -6.03 -28.29
C SER A 30 -11.21 -5.02 -27.31
N LEU A 31 -10.11 -4.35 -27.66
CA LEU A 31 -9.46 -3.34 -26.82
C LEU A 31 -10.37 -2.15 -26.54
N THR A 32 -11.00 -1.58 -27.58
CA THR A 32 -11.91 -0.43 -27.42
C THR A 32 -13.18 -0.82 -26.66
N HIS A 33 -13.67 -2.05 -26.80
CA HIS A 33 -14.78 -2.56 -26.00
C HIS A 33 -14.39 -2.67 -24.52
N SER A 34 -13.21 -3.19 -24.22
CA SER A 34 -12.68 -3.25 -22.84
C SER A 34 -12.51 -1.87 -22.22
N LEU A 35 -12.01 -0.89 -23.00
CA LEU A 35 -11.88 0.50 -22.56
C LEU A 35 -13.26 1.15 -22.34
N ALA A 36 -14.24 0.86 -23.20
CA ALA A 36 -15.61 1.34 -23.02
C ALA A 36 -16.27 0.77 -21.76
N ALA A 37 -16.05 -0.52 -21.46
CA ALA A 37 -16.49 -1.14 -20.20
C ALA A 37 -15.83 -0.49 -18.97
N ALA A 38 -14.61 0.03 -19.11
CA ALA A 38 -13.92 0.81 -18.09
C ALA A 38 -14.35 2.29 -18.04
N GLY A 39 -15.34 2.69 -18.83
CA GLY A 39 -15.91 4.03 -18.84
C GLY A 39 -15.32 4.98 -19.88
N PHE A 40 -14.40 4.53 -20.74
CA PHE A 40 -13.85 5.30 -21.86
C PHE A 40 -14.64 4.97 -23.13
N ASP A 41 -15.91 5.41 -23.16
CA ASP A 41 -16.92 5.00 -24.14
C ASP A 41 -16.99 5.87 -25.40
N GLN A 42 -16.29 7.01 -25.41
CA GLN A 42 -16.16 7.87 -26.57
C GLN A 42 -14.92 7.47 -27.37
N LYS A 43 -15.01 7.45 -28.70
CA LYS A 43 -13.86 7.10 -29.53
C LYS A 43 -13.83 7.83 -30.87
N VAL A 44 -12.61 8.01 -31.38
CA VAL A 44 -12.32 8.43 -32.76
C VAL A 44 -11.25 7.51 -33.31
N ASP A 45 -11.56 6.85 -34.41
CA ASP A 45 -10.58 6.02 -35.14
C ASP A 45 -9.65 6.91 -35.97
N LEU A 46 -8.35 6.67 -35.85
CA LEU A 46 -7.32 7.43 -36.54
C LEU A 46 -6.93 6.75 -37.87
N ARG A 47 -6.66 7.53 -38.86
CA ARG A 47 -6.15 7.02 -40.14
C ARG A 47 -4.64 6.83 -40.04
N VAL A 48 -4.22 5.58 -40.05
CA VAL A 48 -2.81 5.20 -40.10
C VAL A 48 -2.51 4.68 -41.51
N SER A 49 -1.48 5.23 -42.16
CA SER A 49 -1.05 4.75 -43.49
C SER A 49 -0.19 3.50 -43.33
N GLY A 50 -0.68 2.36 -43.81
CA GLY A 50 0.02 1.07 -43.75
C GLY A 50 -0.86 -0.04 -43.19
N ALA A 51 -0.42 -1.30 -43.36
CA ALA A 51 -1.12 -2.48 -42.88
C ALA A 51 -0.64 -2.95 -41.46
N GLU A 52 0.32 -2.24 -40.87
CA GLU A 52 1.08 -2.73 -39.74
C GLU A 52 0.58 -2.22 -38.36
N MET A 53 -0.31 -1.23 -38.35
CA MET A 53 -0.93 -0.74 -37.11
C MET A 53 -2.34 -0.19 -37.32
N SER A 54 -3.14 -0.26 -36.25
CA SER A 54 -4.44 0.43 -36.12
C SER A 54 -4.41 1.33 -34.88
N ALA A 55 -5.03 2.49 -34.97
CA ALA A 55 -5.04 3.46 -33.88
C ALA A 55 -6.43 4.06 -33.65
N SER A 56 -6.78 4.28 -32.40
CA SER A 56 -7.99 4.98 -31.95
C SER A 56 -7.67 5.86 -30.76
N ILE A 57 -8.32 7.01 -30.64
CA ILE A 57 -8.32 7.78 -29.40
C ILE A 57 -9.65 7.53 -28.69
N VAL A 58 -9.58 7.18 -27.42
CA VAL A 58 -10.76 6.95 -26.57
C VAL A 58 -10.75 7.88 -25.37
N TRP A 59 -11.92 8.27 -24.88
CA TRP A 59 -12.10 9.04 -23.67
C TRP A 59 -13.50 8.76 -23.08
N GLY A 60 -13.74 9.22 -21.85
CA GLY A 60 -15.03 9.09 -21.19
C GLY A 60 -15.52 10.43 -20.67
N ARG A 61 -16.67 10.39 -19.97
CA ARG A 61 -17.19 11.51 -19.20
C ARG A 61 -17.42 11.06 -17.76
N HIS A 62 -16.98 11.86 -16.83
CA HIS A 62 -17.23 11.63 -15.42
C HIS A 62 -17.65 12.95 -14.78
N GLU A 63 -18.78 12.93 -14.07
CA GLU A 63 -19.38 14.15 -13.48
C GLU A 63 -19.55 15.30 -14.51
N GLY A 64 -19.86 14.97 -15.77
CA GLY A 64 -20.09 15.94 -16.84
C GLY A 64 -18.83 16.54 -17.49
N THR A 65 -17.63 16.18 -17.02
CA THR A 65 -16.35 16.61 -17.61
C THR A 65 -15.70 15.50 -18.43
N GLU A 66 -15.03 15.87 -19.53
CA GLU A 66 -14.22 14.92 -20.29
C GLU A 66 -13.04 14.43 -19.44
N THR A 67 -12.76 13.11 -19.53
CA THR A 67 -11.57 12.50 -18.97
C THR A 67 -10.36 12.72 -19.87
N SER A 68 -9.19 12.31 -19.38
CA SER A 68 -7.99 12.24 -20.20
C SER A 68 -8.18 11.28 -21.38
N ARG A 69 -7.59 11.61 -22.51
CA ARG A 69 -7.65 10.81 -23.73
C ARG A 69 -6.59 9.72 -23.70
N ILE A 70 -6.94 8.56 -24.21
CA ILE A 70 -6.08 7.38 -24.29
C ILE A 70 -5.86 7.05 -25.76
N LEU A 71 -4.62 6.92 -26.19
CA LEU A 71 -4.25 6.40 -27.50
C LEU A 71 -4.26 4.87 -27.44
N ALA A 72 -5.22 4.23 -28.09
CA ALA A 72 -5.27 2.80 -28.27
C ALA A 72 -4.56 2.43 -29.56
N LEU A 73 -3.51 1.60 -29.48
CA LEU A 73 -2.72 1.14 -30.61
C LEU A 73 -2.75 -0.38 -30.69
N VAL A 74 -2.92 -0.93 -31.90
CA VAL A 74 -2.70 -2.33 -32.19
C VAL A 74 -1.66 -2.42 -33.28
N VAL A 75 -0.54 -3.07 -32.97
CA VAL A 75 0.62 -3.20 -33.88
C VAL A 75 0.83 -4.65 -34.28
N SER A 76 1.43 -4.89 -35.45
CA SER A 76 1.85 -6.24 -35.81
C SER A 76 3.02 -6.72 -34.95
N ALA A 77 3.26 -8.01 -34.88
CA ALA A 77 4.39 -8.58 -34.15
C ALA A 77 5.75 -8.05 -34.67
N SER A 78 5.84 -7.71 -35.94
CA SER A 78 7.03 -7.09 -36.54
C SER A 78 7.29 -5.65 -36.07
N GLU A 79 6.24 -4.92 -35.70
CA GLU A 79 6.31 -3.53 -35.22
C GLU A 79 6.40 -3.43 -33.66
N TRP A 80 6.29 -4.55 -32.95
CA TRP A 80 6.29 -4.54 -31.48
C TRP A 80 7.56 -3.91 -30.88
N SER A 81 8.70 -4.03 -31.54
CA SER A 81 9.95 -3.37 -31.10
C SER A 81 9.88 -1.84 -31.08
N ARG A 82 8.92 -1.26 -31.81
CA ARG A 82 8.61 0.18 -31.83
C ARG A 82 7.56 0.58 -30.79
N ALA A 83 7.01 -0.37 -30.03
CA ALA A 83 6.10 -0.10 -28.91
C ALA A 83 6.88 0.33 -27.66
N ASN A 84 7.87 1.21 -27.82
CA ASN A 84 8.57 1.87 -26.73
C ASN A 84 7.98 3.26 -26.49
N ALA A 85 8.33 3.84 -25.32
CA ALA A 85 7.75 5.10 -24.88
C ALA A 85 7.92 6.26 -25.87
N ASP A 86 9.12 6.41 -26.45
CA ASP A 86 9.45 7.53 -27.35
C ASP A 86 8.70 7.42 -28.68
N ASP A 87 8.64 6.23 -29.27
CA ASP A 87 7.94 6.01 -30.54
C ASP A 87 6.42 6.19 -30.36
N VAL A 88 5.86 5.68 -29.26
CA VAL A 88 4.43 5.84 -28.94
C VAL A 88 4.09 7.32 -28.69
N GLN A 89 4.98 8.06 -28.04
CA GLN A 89 4.80 9.50 -27.84
C GLN A 89 4.84 10.26 -29.17
N MET A 90 5.80 9.97 -30.04
CA MET A 90 5.86 10.58 -31.38
C MET A 90 4.59 10.28 -32.16
N LEU A 91 4.09 9.05 -32.12
CA LEU A 91 2.82 8.69 -32.74
C LEU A 91 1.65 9.48 -32.16
N SER A 92 1.60 9.69 -30.83
CA SER A 92 0.54 10.49 -30.21
C SER A 92 0.48 11.93 -30.70
N TRP A 93 1.59 12.49 -31.15
CA TRP A 93 1.67 13.85 -31.71
C TRP A 93 1.40 13.89 -33.26
N THR A 94 1.71 12.80 -33.91
CA THR A 94 1.52 12.73 -35.38
C THR A 94 0.14 12.24 -35.84
N LEU A 95 -0.62 11.65 -34.90
CA LEU A 95 -1.96 11.10 -35.12
C LEU A 95 -3.08 11.85 -34.35
N PRO A 96 -3.08 13.19 -34.27
CA PRO A 96 -4.17 13.90 -33.63
C PRO A 96 -5.43 13.83 -34.51
N PRO A 97 -6.63 13.79 -33.94
CA PRO A 97 -7.85 13.98 -34.67
C PRO A 97 -7.84 15.39 -35.33
N PRO A 98 -8.44 15.58 -36.49
CA PRO A 98 -8.65 16.89 -37.06
C PRO A 98 -9.32 17.84 -36.09
N ASP A 99 -8.89 19.09 -36.01
CA ASP A 99 -9.45 20.16 -35.17
C ASP A 99 -9.21 20.01 -33.64
N THR A 100 -8.11 19.38 -33.23
CA THR A 100 -7.80 19.18 -31.83
C THR A 100 -6.89 20.29 -31.28
N ALA A 101 -7.30 20.95 -30.17
CA ALA A 101 -6.44 21.83 -29.42
C ALA A 101 -5.34 21.03 -28.70
N GLN A 102 -4.21 21.69 -28.40
CA GLN A 102 -3.02 21.02 -27.82
C GLN A 102 -3.29 20.30 -26.49
N ASP A 103 -4.24 20.78 -25.70
CA ASP A 103 -4.73 20.19 -24.45
C ASP A 103 -5.65 18.97 -24.64
N GLN A 104 -5.95 18.61 -25.87
CA GLN A 104 -6.75 17.43 -26.24
C GLN A 104 -5.92 16.25 -26.76
N TYR A 105 -4.59 16.34 -26.77
CA TYR A 105 -3.74 15.19 -27.10
C TYR A 105 -3.90 14.06 -26.08
N PRO A 106 -3.69 12.79 -26.52
CA PRO A 106 -3.70 11.66 -25.60
C PRO A 106 -2.67 11.83 -24.48
N GLN A 107 -3.09 11.58 -23.26
CA GLN A 107 -2.22 11.63 -22.08
C GLN A 107 -1.74 10.26 -21.67
N PHE A 108 -2.40 9.23 -22.13
CA PHE A 108 -2.02 7.84 -21.92
C PHE A 108 -2.10 7.06 -23.22
N ALA A 109 -1.34 5.96 -23.30
CA ALA A 109 -1.49 5.02 -24.38
C ALA A 109 -1.55 3.58 -23.88
N VAL A 110 -2.27 2.75 -24.63
CA VAL A 110 -2.22 1.30 -24.53
C VAL A 110 -1.85 0.74 -25.88
N VAL A 111 -0.85 -0.13 -25.92
CA VAL A 111 -0.38 -0.80 -27.12
C VAL A 111 -0.59 -2.29 -26.96
N LYS A 112 -1.24 -2.93 -27.93
CA LYS A 112 -1.37 -4.39 -28.03
C LYS A 112 -0.75 -4.92 -29.30
N ASP A 113 -0.25 -6.15 -29.27
CA ASP A 113 0.07 -6.84 -30.52
C ASP A 113 -1.22 -7.40 -31.17
N ALA A 114 -1.18 -7.63 -32.47
CA ALA A 114 -2.33 -8.10 -33.22
C ALA A 114 -2.89 -9.44 -32.72
N ASP A 115 -2.05 -10.29 -32.15
CA ASP A 115 -2.40 -11.59 -31.59
C ASP A 115 -2.96 -11.50 -30.14
N ASP A 116 -3.08 -10.30 -29.56
CA ASP A 116 -3.53 -10.04 -28.19
C ASP A 116 -2.69 -10.75 -27.10
N LYS A 117 -1.43 -11.02 -27.37
CA LYS A 117 -0.50 -11.71 -26.46
C LYS A 117 0.33 -10.77 -25.60
N LEU A 118 0.67 -9.61 -26.15
CA LEU A 118 1.51 -8.61 -25.50
C LEU A 118 0.74 -7.30 -25.36
N GLU A 119 0.93 -6.65 -24.23
CA GLU A 119 0.29 -5.39 -23.89
C GLU A 119 1.26 -4.49 -23.15
N ALA A 120 1.27 -3.21 -23.47
CA ALA A 120 2.08 -2.19 -22.80
C ALA A 120 1.25 -0.92 -22.58
N PHE A 121 1.49 -0.25 -21.48
CA PHE A 121 0.82 1.00 -21.09
C PHE A 121 1.84 2.12 -20.96
N PHE A 122 1.44 3.32 -21.34
CA PHE A 122 2.31 4.49 -21.32
C PHE A 122 1.61 5.72 -20.75
N ASP A 123 2.32 6.51 -19.95
CA ASP A 123 2.00 7.90 -19.65
C ASP A 123 2.71 8.78 -20.70
N LEU A 124 1.94 9.49 -21.51
CA LEU A 124 2.40 10.31 -22.63
C LEU A 124 2.50 11.78 -22.18
N ALA A 125 3.42 12.06 -21.27
CA ALA A 125 3.65 13.44 -20.87
C ALA A 125 4.33 14.26 -22.00
N PRO A 126 4.01 15.55 -22.14
CA PRO A 126 4.81 16.43 -23.00
C PRO A 126 6.27 16.45 -22.53
N GLY A 127 7.18 15.86 -23.27
CA GLY A 127 8.62 15.89 -23.03
C GLY A 127 9.28 14.54 -22.76
N ALA A 128 8.61 13.55 -22.15
CA ALA A 128 9.15 12.20 -21.99
C ALA A 128 8.04 11.20 -21.65
N ALA A 129 7.70 10.33 -22.60
CA ALA A 129 6.80 9.22 -22.33
C ALA A 129 7.47 8.16 -21.44
N HIS A 130 6.68 7.53 -20.59
CA HIS A 130 7.14 6.47 -19.71
C HIS A 130 6.21 5.28 -19.75
N GLN A 131 6.78 4.09 -19.77
CA GLN A 131 5.99 2.88 -19.59
C GLN A 131 5.49 2.82 -18.14
N ILE A 132 4.21 2.51 -17.97
CA ILE A 132 3.51 2.35 -16.70
C ILE A 132 2.94 0.94 -16.59
N ASP A 133 2.61 0.50 -15.39
CA ASP A 133 2.14 -0.87 -15.20
C ASP A 133 0.70 -1.09 -15.66
N ARG A 134 -0.12 -0.05 -15.62
CA ARG A 134 -1.52 -0.07 -16.03
C ARG A 134 -2.02 1.32 -16.38
N LEU A 135 -3.12 1.38 -17.13
CA LEU A 135 -3.86 2.62 -17.29
C LEU A 135 -4.52 3.02 -15.97
N PRO A 136 -4.49 4.31 -15.59
CA PRO A 136 -5.32 4.81 -14.49
C PRO A 136 -6.81 4.58 -14.80
N SER A 137 -7.58 4.22 -13.78
CA SER A 137 -9.04 4.16 -13.87
C SER A 137 -9.65 5.55 -13.99
N LEU A 138 -10.90 5.65 -14.45
CA LEU A 138 -11.63 6.93 -14.52
C LEU A 138 -11.61 7.72 -13.20
N PRO A 139 -11.88 7.12 -12.02
CA PRO A 139 -11.76 7.80 -10.75
C PRO A 139 -10.34 8.30 -10.49
N GLU A 140 -9.31 7.49 -10.81
CA GLU A 140 -7.91 7.91 -10.65
C GLU A 140 -7.56 9.07 -11.59
N ILE A 141 -8.01 9.04 -12.85
CA ILE A 141 -7.81 10.15 -13.80
C ILE A 141 -8.49 11.42 -13.31
N ASN A 142 -9.66 11.33 -12.70
CA ASN A 142 -10.33 12.47 -12.10
C ASN A 142 -9.68 12.92 -10.79
N GLU A 143 -9.17 12.00 -10.01
CA GLU A 143 -8.32 12.32 -8.87
C GLU A 143 -7.04 13.03 -9.33
N TYR A 144 -6.44 12.67 -10.45
CA TYR A 144 -5.38 13.43 -11.12
C TYR A 144 -5.78 14.89 -11.40
N LYS A 145 -7.02 15.14 -11.81
CA LYS A 145 -7.53 16.51 -12.03
C LYS A 145 -7.86 17.22 -10.71
N ARG A 146 -8.27 16.47 -9.68
CA ARG A 146 -8.58 16.99 -8.33
C ARG A 146 -7.35 17.24 -7.46
N ILE A 147 -6.26 16.54 -7.69
CA ILE A 147 -5.00 16.74 -6.95
C ILE A 147 -4.29 18.01 -7.46
N LYS A 148 -5.00 19.14 -7.35
CA LYS A 148 -4.36 20.47 -7.38
C LYS A 148 -3.45 20.69 -6.17
N ALA A 149 -3.46 19.81 -5.16
CA ALA A 149 -2.72 19.95 -3.92
C ALA A 149 -1.28 19.42 -4.01
N ASP A 150 -0.98 18.47 -4.90
CA ASP A 150 0.40 18.00 -5.15
C ASP A 150 0.78 18.28 -6.60
N PRO A 151 1.50 19.37 -6.87
CA PRO A 151 1.88 19.75 -8.23
C PRO A 151 2.84 18.74 -8.89
N THR A 152 3.44 17.82 -8.12
CA THR A 152 4.43 16.84 -8.60
C THR A 152 3.86 15.42 -8.68
N TYR A 153 2.58 15.22 -8.40
CA TYR A 153 2.00 13.87 -8.31
C TYR A 153 2.17 13.06 -9.60
N ARG A 154 1.98 13.68 -10.76
CA ARG A 154 2.17 13.05 -12.06
C ARG A 154 3.62 12.57 -12.27
N TRP A 155 4.58 13.39 -11.90
CA TRP A 155 5.99 13.01 -11.90
C TRP A 155 6.26 11.85 -10.92
N SER A 156 5.70 11.89 -9.73
CA SER A 156 5.81 10.81 -8.74
C SER A 156 5.28 9.49 -9.30
N MET A 157 4.15 9.48 -10.00
CA MET A 157 3.59 8.27 -10.62
C MET A 157 4.49 7.72 -11.73
N ARG A 158 5.15 8.58 -12.51
CA ARG A 158 6.17 8.14 -13.47
C ARG A 158 7.36 7.45 -12.77
N MET A 159 7.78 8.01 -11.64
CA MET A 159 8.86 7.41 -10.86
C MET A 159 8.47 6.07 -10.24
N TYR A 160 7.19 5.84 -9.95
CA TYR A 160 6.69 4.55 -9.46
C TYR A 160 7.08 3.39 -10.38
N GLY A 161 6.70 3.46 -11.66
CA GLY A 161 7.02 2.39 -12.63
C GLY A 161 8.53 2.19 -12.78
N ARG A 162 9.29 3.30 -12.84
CA ARG A 162 10.76 3.25 -12.90
C ARG A 162 11.37 2.55 -11.68
N LEU A 163 10.96 2.90 -10.46
CA LEU A 163 11.49 2.32 -9.24
C LEU A 163 11.11 0.84 -9.13
N MET A 164 9.87 0.49 -9.39
CA MET A 164 9.38 -0.87 -9.30
C MET A 164 10.13 -1.81 -10.26
N ASN A 165 10.21 -1.45 -11.53
CA ASN A 165 10.94 -2.22 -12.54
C ASN A 165 12.44 -2.28 -12.21
N GLY A 166 13.01 -1.16 -11.74
CA GLY A 166 14.39 -1.06 -11.35
C GLY A 166 14.74 -1.94 -10.16
N PHE A 167 13.94 -1.96 -9.11
CA PHE A 167 14.15 -2.82 -7.95
C PHE A 167 14.06 -4.31 -8.30
N ASN A 168 13.13 -4.71 -9.15
CA ASN A 168 13.04 -6.09 -9.62
C ASN A 168 14.27 -6.48 -10.45
N ALA A 169 14.71 -5.63 -11.37
CA ALA A 169 15.93 -5.86 -12.15
C ALA A 169 17.19 -5.91 -11.29
N LEU A 170 17.30 -5.07 -10.26
CA LEU A 170 18.38 -5.08 -9.28
C LEU A 170 18.40 -6.37 -8.50
N HIS A 171 17.25 -6.81 -8.00
CA HIS A 171 17.15 -8.07 -7.25
C HIS A 171 17.66 -9.25 -8.08
N GLU A 172 17.20 -9.37 -9.33
CA GLU A 172 17.65 -10.43 -10.25
C GLU A 172 19.14 -10.30 -10.56
N ARG A 173 19.65 -9.10 -10.85
CA ARG A 173 21.06 -8.84 -11.11
C ARG A 173 21.95 -9.28 -9.94
N ILE A 174 21.60 -8.88 -8.70
CA ILE A 174 22.37 -9.24 -7.50
C ILE A 174 22.33 -10.75 -7.29
N TYR A 175 21.15 -11.37 -7.48
CA TYR A 175 21.00 -12.82 -7.37
C TYR A 175 21.88 -13.62 -8.35
N GLN A 176 22.02 -13.13 -9.58
CA GLN A 176 22.85 -13.75 -10.61
C GLN A 176 24.34 -13.44 -10.44
N THR A 177 24.72 -12.49 -9.60
CA THR A 177 26.11 -12.11 -9.39
C THR A 177 26.76 -13.02 -8.35
N HIS A 178 27.21 -14.21 -8.74
CA HIS A 178 27.80 -15.25 -7.85
C HIS A 178 29.01 -14.81 -7.01
N LYS A 179 29.50 -13.58 -7.22
CA LYS A 179 30.64 -13.01 -6.46
C LYS A 179 30.22 -12.19 -5.25
N ASP A 180 28.93 -11.86 -5.11
CA ASP A 180 28.42 -11.20 -3.93
C ASP A 180 28.15 -12.20 -2.81
N ARG A 181 28.33 -11.76 -1.56
CA ARG A 181 28.19 -12.59 -0.35
C ARG A 181 26.75 -12.72 0.11
N VAL A 182 25.80 -12.67 -0.82
CA VAL A 182 24.35 -12.72 -0.59
C VAL A 182 23.77 -13.89 -1.36
N ASN A 183 23.24 -14.87 -0.65
CA ASN A 183 22.82 -16.14 -1.23
C ASN A 183 21.31 -16.35 -1.25
N GLY A 184 20.55 -15.52 -0.55
CA GLY A 184 19.10 -15.65 -0.43
C GLY A 184 18.36 -14.41 -0.92
N LYS A 185 17.17 -14.58 -1.44
CA LYS A 185 16.33 -13.45 -1.89
C LYS A 185 16.10 -12.44 -0.77
N ASN A 186 15.82 -12.90 0.44
CA ASN A 186 15.61 -12.03 1.59
C ASN A 186 16.87 -11.27 1.99
N ASP A 187 18.06 -11.89 1.83
CA ASP A 187 19.35 -11.25 2.08
C ASP A 187 19.57 -10.08 1.12
N ILE A 188 19.17 -10.23 -0.16
CA ILE A 188 19.29 -9.17 -1.16
C ILE A 188 18.39 -7.98 -0.78
N ILE A 189 17.16 -8.26 -0.35
CA ILE A 189 16.24 -7.23 0.12
C ILE A 189 16.85 -6.46 1.30
N GLU A 190 17.47 -7.17 2.25
CA GLU A 190 18.12 -6.54 3.40
C GLU A 190 19.28 -5.63 2.96
N GLU A 191 20.12 -6.06 2.03
CA GLU A 191 21.23 -5.25 1.52
C GLU A 191 20.75 -4.00 0.78
N VAL A 192 19.72 -4.13 -0.05
CA VAL A 192 19.09 -2.97 -0.70
C VAL A 192 18.51 -2.01 0.36
N ALA A 193 17.86 -2.54 1.39
CA ALA A 193 17.32 -1.73 2.49
C ALA A 193 18.41 -0.95 3.25
N LYS A 194 19.59 -1.52 3.45
CA LYS A 194 20.74 -0.81 4.06
C LYS A 194 21.21 0.37 3.21
N LEU A 195 21.22 0.23 1.89
CA LEU A 195 21.54 1.33 0.98
C LEU A 195 20.43 2.39 0.95
N LEU A 196 19.17 1.96 0.98
CA LEU A 196 18.04 2.89 1.10
C LEU A 196 18.05 3.64 2.45
N PHE A 197 18.50 3.02 3.52
CA PHE A 197 18.72 3.69 4.80
C PHE A 197 19.76 4.82 4.67
N LEU A 198 20.92 4.56 4.05
CA LEU A 198 21.92 5.60 3.81
C LEU A 198 21.36 6.74 2.94
N GLU A 199 20.55 6.41 1.94
CA GLU A 199 19.87 7.42 1.12
C GLU A 199 18.89 8.25 1.94
N SER A 200 18.09 7.63 2.82
CA SER A 200 17.16 8.36 3.69
C SER A 200 17.90 9.31 4.62
N PHE A 201 19.06 8.86 5.13
CA PHE A 201 19.92 9.68 5.96
C PHE A 201 20.45 10.89 5.18
N ARG A 202 20.99 10.66 3.97
CA ARG A 202 21.47 11.70 3.06
C ARG A 202 20.40 12.75 2.72
N LEU A 203 19.13 12.33 2.61
CA LEU A 203 18.01 13.19 2.22
C LEU A 203 17.41 13.98 3.40
N HIS A 204 17.29 13.36 4.57
CA HIS A 204 16.47 13.91 5.65
C HIS A 204 17.28 14.43 6.85
N HIS A 205 18.53 13.99 7.02
CA HIS A 205 19.36 14.50 8.10
C HIS A 205 19.81 15.94 7.84
N LYS A 206 19.64 16.81 8.83
CA LYS A 206 19.94 18.25 8.71
C LYS A 206 21.35 18.62 9.17
N GLY A 207 22.08 17.69 9.80
CA GLY A 207 23.42 17.89 10.31
C GLY A 207 24.52 17.64 9.28
N GLU A 208 25.76 17.65 9.75
CA GLU A 208 26.92 17.23 8.97
C GLU A 208 26.86 15.72 8.76
N LEU A 209 27.22 15.26 7.57
CA LEU A 209 27.23 13.85 7.17
C LEU A 209 28.65 13.30 7.11
N LEU A 210 29.49 13.72 8.07
CA LEU A 210 30.89 13.36 8.15
C LEU A 210 31.06 12.03 8.90
N PHE A 211 31.96 11.20 8.40
CA PHE A 211 32.35 9.94 9.04
C PHE A 211 33.86 9.66 8.79
N GLU A 212 34.44 8.80 9.60
CA GLU A 212 35.85 8.44 9.48
C GLU A 212 36.03 7.13 8.70
N HIS A 213 36.95 7.14 7.73
CA HIS A 213 37.44 5.98 7.02
C HIS A 213 38.94 6.06 6.85
N ASN A 214 39.70 5.05 7.31
CA ASN A 214 41.17 5.00 7.24
C ASN A 214 41.84 6.30 7.73
N SER A 215 41.39 6.83 8.88
CA SER A 215 41.88 8.08 9.49
C SER A 215 41.65 9.32 8.62
N LYS A 216 40.76 9.26 7.66
CA LYS A 216 40.30 10.42 6.86
C LYS A 216 38.84 10.69 7.14
N GLN A 217 38.52 11.96 7.30
CA GLN A 217 37.13 12.41 7.41
C GLN A 217 36.53 12.54 6.01
N LEU A 218 35.43 11.85 5.76
CA LEU A 218 34.70 11.81 4.50
C LEU A 218 33.26 12.30 4.69
N ASP A 219 32.65 12.85 3.64
CA ASP A 219 31.26 13.28 3.63
C ASP A 219 30.40 12.24 2.84
N LEU A 220 29.32 11.74 3.47
CA LEU A 220 28.40 10.80 2.86
C LEU A 220 27.85 11.33 1.51
N LYS A 221 27.60 12.63 1.38
CA LYS A 221 27.08 13.21 0.12
C LYS A 221 28.03 13.03 -1.06
N SER A 222 29.34 13.04 -0.80
CA SER A 222 30.35 12.84 -1.85
C SER A 222 30.67 11.37 -2.09
N VAL A 223 30.65 10.56 -1.03
CA VAL A 223 31.02 9.14 -1.09
C VAL A 223 29.85 8.29 -1.64
N PHE A 224 28.63 8.57 -1.22
CA PHE A 224 27.46 7.76 -1.56
C PHE A 224 26.84 8.22 -2.89
N THR A 225 27.60 8.08 -3.97
CA THR A 225 27.18 8.43 -5.34
C THR A 225 27.61 7.35 -6.34
N ALA A 226 26.79 7.15 -7.38
CA ALA A 226 27.13 6.21 -8.47
C ALA A 226 28.46 6.59 -9.14
N GLN A 227 28.75 7.91 -9.26
CA GLN A 227 29.99 8.39 -9.87
C GLN A 227 31.21 8.01 -9.04
N ASN A 228 31.18 8.17 -7.71
CA ASN A 228 32.29 7.76 -6.85
C ASN A 228 32.59 6.27 -6.96
N VAL A 229 31.52 5.44 -7.01
CA VAL A 229 31.66 3.99 -7.19
C VAL A 229 32.28 3.65 -8.56
N LYS A 230 31.89 4.36 -9.61
CA LYS A 230 32.46 4.20 -10.97
C LYS A 230 33.92 4.55 -11.04
N ASP A 231 34.31 5.64 -10.35
CA ASP A 231 35.68 6.16 -10.39
C ASP A 231 36.65 5.36 -9.52
N LYS A 232 36.24 4.92 -8.32
CA LYS A 232 37.09 4.26 -7.33
C LYS A 232 36.85 2.75 -7.17
N GLY A 233 35.77 2.19 -7.71
CA GLY A 233 35.47 0.76 -7.65
C GLY A 233 35.41 0.22 -6.21
N ALA A 234 36.28 -0.72 -5.88
CA ALA A 234 36.29 -1.40 -4.57
C ALA A 234 36.60 -0.45 -3.39
N GLU A 235 37.37 0.64 -3.61
CA GLU A 235 37.66 1.65 -2.59
C GLU A 235 36.36 2.37 -2.19
N ALA A 236 35.55 2.82 -3.16
CA ALA A 236 34.27 3.44 -2.89
C ALA A 236 33.30 2.49 -2.14
N VAL A 237 33.33 1.20 -2.45
CA VAL A 237 32.53 0.20 -1.71
C VAL A 237 32.95 0.17 -0.23
N ALA A 238 34.25 0.16 0.06
CA ALA A 238 34.76 0.18 1.43
C ALA A 238 34.40 1.49 2.16
N GLU A 239 34.46 2.64 1.47
CA GLU A 239 34.02 3.92 2.02
C GLU A 239 32.52 3.88 2.39
N ILE A 240 31.66 3.36 1.50
CA ILE A 240 30.20 3.22 1.74
C ILE A 240 29.90 2.25 2.89
N GLN A 241 30.63 1.14 2.98
CA GLN A 241 30.52 0.20 4.10
C GLN A 241 30.88 0.87 5.43
N SER A 242 31.94 1.68 5.47
CA SER A 242 32.29 2.45 6.66
C SER A 242 31.26 3.51 7.01
N ALA A 243 30.67 4.16 6.01
CA ALA A 243 29.55 5.07 6.23
C ALA A 243 28.37 4.35 6.88
N PHE A 244 28.00 3.16 6.40
CA PHE A 244 26.92 2.38 7.00
C PHE A 244 27.24 2.02 8.46
N GLU A 245 28.46 1.56 8.77
CA GLU A 245 28.88 1.27 10.14
C GLU A 245 28.75 2.47 11.07
N HIS A 246 29.10 3.66 10.57
CA HIS A 246 29.01 4.91 11.33
C HIS A 246 27.55 5.33 11.58
N PHE A 247 26.73 5.36 10.52
CA PHE A 247 25.38 5.93 10.59
C PHE A 247 24.32 4.97 11.11
N LYS A 248 24.51 3.64 11.07
CA LYS A 248 23.49 2.65 11.50
C LYS A 248 23.09 2.78 12.97
N GLN A 249 23.92 3.39 13.81
CA GLN A 249 23.69 3.63 15.24
C GLN A 249 23.46 5.12 15.57
N HIS A 250 23.15 5.93 14.58
CA HIS A 250 22.94 7.37 14.79
C HIS A 250 21.65 7.63 15.59
N PRO A 251 21.68 8.52 16.62
CA PRO A 251 20.53 8.78 17.51
C PRO A 251 19.24 9.20 16.80
N ASP A 252 19.33 9.88 15.66
CA ASP A 252 18.15 10.30 14.88
C ASP A 252 17.35 9.15 14.30
N TYR A 253 17.94 7.94 14.26
CA TYR A 253 17.34 6.72 13.74
C TYR A 253 17.16 5.65 14.82
N ILE A 254 17.38 6.01 16.08
CA ILE A 254 17.08 5.19 17.25
C ILE A 254 15.73 5.65 17.82
N VAL A 255 14.81 4.73 18.00
CA VAL A 255 13.54 4.98 18.67
C VAL A 255 13.67 4.54 20.12
N THR A 256 13.39 5.45 21.06
CA THR A 256 13.30 5.13 22.48
C THR A 256 11.84 4.88 22.82
N ASP A 257 11.55 3.76 23.42
CA ASP A 257 10.19 3.43 23.89
C ASP A 257 9.83 4.14 25.20
N ASP A 258 8.60 3.93 25.68
CA ASP A 258 8.14 4.58 26.91
C ASP A 258 8.79 4.00 28.19
N ALA A 259 9.46 2.84 28.08
CA ALA A 259 10.27 2.24 29.15
C ALA A 259 11.73 2.76 29.14
N GLY A 260 12.11 3.52 28.12
CA GLY A 260 13.47 4.05 27.95
C GLY A 260 14.42 3.08 27.22
N GLU A 261 13.90 1.99 26.62
CA GLU A 261 14.70 1.09 25.83
C GLU A 261 14.93 1.66 24.42
N GLU A 262 16.17 1.53 23.96
CA GLU A 262 16.59 2.02 22.64
C GLU A 262 16.46 0.92 21.58
N HIS A 263 15.82 1.24 20.48
CA HIS A 263 15.58 0.36 19.35
C HIS A 263 16.22 0.92 18.09
N PRO A 264 17.46 0.55 17.74
CA PRO A 264 18.09 0.91 16.47
C PRO A 264 17.41 0.20 15.30
N ILE A 265 17.52 0.73 14.08
CA ILE A 265 17.00 0.07 12.87
C ILE A 265 17.78 -1.22 12.60
N PHE A 266 19.11 -1.16 12.73
CA PHE A 266 20.01 -2.27 12.53
C PHE A 266 20.73 -2.61 13.84
N ASP A 267 20.87 -3.87 14.14
CA ASP A 267 21.69 -4.29 15.27
C ASP A 267 23.19 -4.03 15.02
N LYS A 268 24.00 -4.11 16.08
CA LYS A 268 25.44 -3.85 16.02
C LYS A 268 26.18 -4.79 15.07
N ASN A 269 25.66 -6.01 14.87
CA ASN A 269 26.27 -7.04 14.02
C ASN A 269 25.78 -6.98 12.57
N SER A 270 24.88 -6.09 12.25
CA SER A 270 24.40 -5.88 10.89
C SER A 270 25.45 -5.12 10.08
N HIS A 271 26.00 -5.75 9.04
CA HIS A 271 27.00 -5.19 8.15
C HIS A 271 26.51 -5.17 6.70
N LEU A 272 27.01 -4.24 5.91
CA LEU A 272 26.76 -4.21 4.48
C LEU A 272 27.64 -5.27 3.80
N ARG A 273 27.00 -6.31 3.23
CA ARG A 273 27.68 -7.50 2.71
C ARG A 273 27.95 -7.48 1.21
N LEU A 274 27.23 -6.63 0.45
CA LEU A 274 27.47 -6.44 -0.98
C LEU A 274 28.95 -6.08 -1.22
N ALA A 275 29.60 -6.76 -2.18
CA ALA A 275 31.02 -6.58 -2.47
C ALA A 275 31.27 -6.06 -3.90
N GLN A 276 30.33 -6.26 -4.82
CA GLN A 276 30.51 -5.92 -6.23
C GLN A 276 30.23 -4.43 -6.48
N PRO A 277 31.22 -3.61 -6.94
CA PRO A 277 31.01 -2.19 -7.23
C PRO A 277 29.84 -1.94 -8.19
N GLY A 278 29.70 -2.77 -9.21
CA GLY A 278 28.60 -2.64 -10.18
C GLY A 278 27.20 -2.79 -9.59
N ASN A 279 27.02 -3.50 -8.46
CA ASN A 279 25.74 -3.59 -7.77
C ASN A 279 25.44 -2.30 -7.00
N TYR A 280 26.45 -1.69 -6.34
CA TYR A 280 26.31 -0.36 -5.73
C TYR A 280 25.99 0.71 -6.77
N GLU A 281 26.74 0.75 -7.89
CA GLU A 281 26.49 1.68 -8.99
C GLU A 281 25.03 1.57 -9.49
N ALA A 282 24.54 0.34 -9.70
CA ALA A 282 23.18 0.11 -10.18
C ALA A 282 22.10 0.58 -9.17
N VAL A 283 22.28 0.28 -7.87
CA VAL A 283 21.35 0.77 -6.82
C VAL A 283 21.37 2.28 -6.77
N LEU A 284 22.55 2.90 -6.69
CA LEU A 284 22.69 4.36 -6.57
C LEU A 284 22.14 5.09 -7.80
N THR A 285 22.39 4.56 -9.01
CA THR A 285 21.79 5.12 -10.23
C THR A 285 20.26 5.05 -10.19
N LEU A 286 19.68 3.92 -9.72
CA LEU A 286 18.24 3.80 -9.62
C LEU A 286 17.61 4.81 -8.67
N ILE A 287 18.21 5.04 -7.49
CA ILE A 287 17.61 5.84 -6.41
C ILE A 287 18.00 7.33 -6.47
N GLN A 288 19.05 7.70 -7.19
CA GLN A 288 19.57 9.07 -7.22
C GLN A 288 19.44 9.76 -8.57
N ASP A 289 19.45 9.01 -9.69
CA ASP A 289 19.29 9.59 -11.02
C ASP A 289 17.83 9.61 -11.45
N LEU A 290 17.01 10.45 -10.81
CA LEU A 290 15.57 10.54 -11.08
C LEU A 290 15.23 11.60 -12.16
N GLY A 291 16.22 12.32 -12.66
CA GLY A 291 16.03 13.39 -13.62
C GLY A 291 15.30 14.61 -13.05
N PRO A 292 14.82 15.52 -13.91
CA PRO A 292 14.13 16.72 -13.45
C PRO A 292 12.75 16.42 -12.88
N VAL A 293 12.40 17.12 -11.80
CA VAL A 293 11.04 17.10 -11.26
C VAL A 293 10.20 18.08 -12.08
N THR A 294 9.05 17.59 -12.54
CA THR A 294 8.09 18.40 -13.28
C THR A 294 6.80 18.58 -12.50
N ASP A 295 6.10 19.67 -12.76
CA ASP A 295 4.74 19.85 -12.27
C ASP A 295 3.74 19.02 -13.11
N ASN A 296 2.47 19.08 -12.76
CA ASN A 296 1.39 18.39 -13.48
C ASN A 296 1.14 18.97 -14.90
N ARG A 297 1.83 20.04 -15.28
CA ARG A 297 1.85 20.65 -16.62
C ARG A 297 3.18 20.41 -17.34
N ASP A 298 4.02 19.52 -16.77
CA ASP A 298 5.35 19.17 -17.27
C ASP A 298 6.39 20.32 -17.27
N ALA A 299 6.11 21.41 -16.57
CA ALA A 299 7.11 22.44 -16.34
C ALA A 299 8.14 21.96 -15.31
N VAL A 300 9.43 22.11 -15.62
CA VAL A 300 10.53 21.76 -14.73
C VAL A 300 10.56 22.70 -13.52
N ILE A 301 10.32 22.16 -12.34
CA ILE A 301 10.37 22.92 -11.07
C ILE A 301 11.66 22.67 -10.27
N LYS A 302 12.36 21.58 -10.55
CA LYS A 302 13.64 21.24 -9.94
C LYS A 302 14.46 20.42 -10.94
N GLN A 303 15.72 20.78 -11.13
CA GLN A 303 16.58 20.15 -12.15
C GLN A 303 16.94 18.70 -11.84
N GLN A 304 17.10 18.36 -10.55
CA GLN A 304 17.46 17.01 -10.12
C GLN A 304 16.49 16.55 -9.03
N GLY A 305 15.69 15.54 -9.32
CA GLY A 305 14.78 14.89 -8.39
C GLY A 305 15.51 13.96 -7.43
N THR A 306 14.90 13.77 -6.27
CA THR A 306 15.33 12.82 -5.23
C THR A 306 14.15 11.98 -4.76
N LEU A 307 14.40 10.91 -4.02
CA LEU A 307 13.31 10.10 -3.43
C LEU A 307 12.39 10.93 -2.52
N ALA A 308 12.91 12.00 -1.89
CA ALA A 308 12.12 12.91 -1.07
C ALA A 308 11.11 13.77 -1.86
N ASP A 309 11.29 13.90 -3.16
CA ASP A 309 10.37 14.63 -4.04
C ASP A 309 9.20 13.75 -4.51
N ILE A 310 9.31 12.41 -4.35
CA ILE A 310 8.25 11.47 -4.70
C ILE A 310 7.18 11.50 -3.62
N ALA A 311 5.91 11.52 -4.03
CA ALA A 311 4.81 11.42 -3.08
C ALA A 311 4.93 10.17 -2.20
N ALA A 312 4.74 10.31 -0.89
CA ALA A 312 5.05 9.28 0.10
C ALA A 312 4.25 7.97 -0.13
N ASP A 313 2.99 8.07 -0.57
CA ASP A 313 2.16 6.91 -0.90
C ASP A 313 2.68 6.17 -2.14
N VAL A 314 3.24 6.90 -3.10
CA VAL A 314 3.84 6.35 -4.33
C VAL A 314 5.15 5.63 -4.01
N LEU A 315 6.03 6.26 -3.23
CA LEU A 315 7.30 5.65 -2.84
C LEU A 315 7.10 4.42 -1.95
N GLY A 316 6.22 4.52 -0.95
CA GLY A 316 5.85 3.40 -0.09
C GLY A 316 5.22 2.24 -0.87
N ARG A 317 4.40 2.54 -1.89
CA ARG A 317 3.84 1.52 -2.79
C ARG A 317 4.92 0.82 -3.62
N ALA A 318 5.87 1.56 -4.18
CA ALA A 318 6.97 0.97 -4.97
C ALA A 318 7.79 -0.01 -4.12
N PHE A 319 8.10 0.37 -2.88
CA PHE A 319 8.81 -0.48 -1.94
C PHE A 319 8.00 -1.73 -1.53
N ASP A 320 6.72 -1.56 -1.27
CA ASP A 320 5.80 -2.65 -0.87
C ASP A 320 5.63 -3.70 -1.99
N VAL A 321 5.50 -3.26 -3.25
CA VAL A 321 5.43 -4.17 -4.41
C VAL A 321 6.76 -4.90 -4.61
N PHE A 322 7.89 -4.22 -4.45
CA PHE A 322 9.21 -4.85 -4.49
C PHE A 322 9.33 -5.96 -3.43
N LEU A 323 8.89 -5.71 -2.21
CA LEU A 323 8.90 -6.72 -1.14
C LEU A 323 7.99 -7.90 -1.47
N ARG A 324 6.75 -7.66 -1.91
CA ARG A 324 5.80 -8.73 -2.25
C ARG A 324 6.31 -9.65 -3.36
N ALA A 325 6.96 -9.08 -4.36
CA ALA A 325 7.46 -9.84 -5.51
C ALA A 325 8.68 -10.72 -5.15
N ASN A 326 9.50 -10.29 -4.19
CA ASN A 326 10.82 -10.89 -3.95
C ASN A 326 10.98 -11.53 -2.57
N PHE A 327 10.09 -11.25 -1.61
CA PHE A 327 10.20 -11.79 -0.26
C PHE A 327 9.69 -13.25 -0.17
N GLU A 328 10.53 -14.13 0.33
CA GLU A 328 10.17 -15.54 0.61
C GLU A 328 9.86 -15.73 2.10
N SER A 329 8.62 -16.06 2.41
CA SER A 329 8.21 -16.42 3.77
C SER A 329 8.77 -17.80 4.15
N LYS A 330 9.69 -17.84 5.10
CA LYS A 330 10.19 -19.09 5.68
C LYS A 330 9.27 -19.47 6.85
N GLY A 331 8.49 -20.55 6.71
CA GLY A 331 7.88 -21.21 7.86
C GLY A 331 6.38 -21.08 8.08
N GLY A 332 5.57 -20.91 7.04
CA GLY A 332 4.12 -21.22 7.11
C GLY A 332 3.21 -20.24 7.85
N LEU A 333 3.72 -19.22 8.51
CA LEU A 333 2.96 -18.05 8.93
C LEU A 333 3.02 -17.04 7.80
N GLY A 334 1.98 -17.04 6.95
CA GLY A 334 1.92 -16.20 5.77
C GLY A 334 2.03 -14.71 6.13
N ILE A 335 3.08 -14.06 5.67
CA ILE A 335 3.13 -12.61 5.65
C ILE A 335 2.23 -12.17 4.51
N TYR A 336 1.01 -11.73 4.85
CA TYR A 336 0.02 -11.29 3.89
C TYR A 336 0.10 -9.78 3.72
N LEU A 337 0.95 -9.33 2.80
CA LEU A 337 1.03 -7.91 2.49
C LEU A 337 -0.25 -7.45 1.79
N THR A 338 -0.92 -6.47 2.37
CA THR A 338 -2.19 -5.94 1.86
C THR A 338 -1.96 -5.18 0.55
N PRO A 339 -2.74 -5.43 -0.51
CA PRO A 339 -2.64 -4.66 -1.75
C PRO A 339 -2.83 -3.16 -1.56
N ALA A 340 -2.10 -2.36 -2.33
CA ALA A 340 -2.17 -0.90 -2.24
C ALA A 340 -3.60 -0.33 -2.39
N PRO A 341 -4.44 -0.79 -3.35
CA PRO A 341 -5.81 -0.28 -3.47
C PRO A 341 -6.65 -0.48 -2.20
N VAL A 342 -6.47 -1.61 -1.51
CA VAL A 342 -7.19 -1.90 -0.25
C VAL A 342 -6.75 -0.95 0.86
N LYS A 343 -5.45 -0.72 1.03
CA LYS A 343 -4.92 0.24 2.01
C LYS A 343 -5.41 1.66 1.75
N GLN A 344 -5.39 2.09 0.49
CA GLN A 344 -5.88 3.41 0.07
C GLN A 344 -7.37 3.57 0.38
N MET A 345 -8.20 2.59 0.03
CA MET A 345 -9.63 2.60 0.33
C MET A 345 -9.88 2.73 1.84
N MET A 346 -9.26 1.86 2.66
CA MET A 346 -9.45 1.87 4.11
C MET A 346 -9.10 3.23 4.73
N LEU A 347 -7.97 3.81 4.34
CA LEU A 347 -7.54 5.10 4.87
C LEU A 347 -8.35 6.27 4.32
N SER A 348 -8.83 6.20 3.07
CA SER A 348 -9.74 7.21 2.50
C SER A 348 -11.04 7.29 3.29
N LEU A 349 -11.65 6.15 3.65
CA LEU A 349 -12.86 6.10 4.48
C LEU A 349 -12.60 6.69 5.87
N ALA A 350 -11.52 6.25 6.53
CA ALA A 350 -11.18 6.71 7.87
C ALA A 350 -10.93 8.23 7.92
N PHE A 351 -10.11 8.75 7.02
CA PHE A 351 -9.78 10.18 6.99
C PHE A 351 -10.94 11.04 6.49
N HIS A 352 -11.85 10.49 5.67
CA HIS A 352 -13.11 11.17 5.36
C HIS A 352 -13.90 11.42 6.64
N ASP A 353 -14.19 10.39 7.41
CA ASP A 353 -14.98 10.51 8.64
C ASP A 353 -14.29 11.39 9.70
N ILE A 354 -12.96 11.30 9.83
CA ILE A 354 -12.19 12.18 10.72
C ILE A 354 -12.36 13.65 10.34
N LYS A 355 -12.39 13.97 9.05
CA LYS A 355 -12.61 15.35 8.59
C LYS A 355 -14.05 15.85 8.81
N GLN A 356 -15.04 14.97 8.73
CA GLN A 356 -16.44 15.32 8.93
C GLN A 356 -16.80 15.55 10.40
N SER A 357 -16.12 14.84 11.31
CA SER A 357 -16.31 15.01 12.77
C SER A 357 -15.50 16.20 13.27
N SER A 358 -16.17 17.20 13.84
CA SER A 358 -15.48 18.36 14.44
C SER A 358 -14.59 17.96 15.62
N GLU A 359 -14.97 16.95 16.40
CA GLU A 359 -14.18 16.42 17.52
C GLU A 359 -12.91 15.71 17.02
N ASP A 360 -13.03 14.85 16.01
CA ASP A 360 -11.89 14.14 15.43
C ASP A 360 -10.95 15.09 14.68
N ALA A 361 -11.48 16.04 13.93
CA ALA A 361 -10.68 17.07 13.27
C ALA A 361 -9.90 17.93 14.28
N ALA A 362 -10.49 18.25 15.43
CA ALA A 362 -9.79 18.90 16.53
C ALA A 362 -8.72 18.00 17.14
N SER A 363 -8.97 16.69 17.24
CA SER A 363 -7.99 15.73 17.79
C SER A 363 -6.72 15.62 16.95
N LEU A 364 -6.80 15.86 15.62
CA LEU A 364 -5.62 15.86 14.73
C LEU A 364 -4.59 16.92 15.11
N VAL A 365 -5.03 18.08 15.61
CA VAL A 365 -4.17 19.21 15.97
C VAL A 365 -3.94 19.35 17.47
N ALA A 366 -4.63 18.54 18.28
CA ALA A 366 -4.52 18.55 19.72
C ALA A 366 -3.13 18.09 20.19
N ARG A 367 -2.77 18.54 21.40
CA ARG A 367 -1.53 18.12 22.05
C ARG A 367 -1.84 17.39 23.36
N ASP A 368 -1.03 16.40 23.68
CA ASP A 368 -1.09 15.68 24.96
C ASP A 368 -0.52 16.52 26.12
N GLY A 369 -0.62 15.99 27.34
CA GLY A 369 -0.09 16.66 28.54
C GLY A 369 1.43 16.90 28.55
N LYS A 370 2.17 16.32 27.58
CA LYS A 370 3.60 16.53 27.35
C LYS A 370 3.87 17.48 26.19
N GLY A 371 2.83 18.08 25.61
CA GLY A 371 2.93 19.00 24.46
C GLY A 371 3.17 18.32 23.10
N ARG A 372 3.13 16.98 23.01
CA ARG A 372 3.30 16.21 21.78
C ARG A 372 1.96 16.09 21.04
N PRO A 373 1.95 15.82 19.72
CA PRO A 373 0.72 15.51 18.99
C PRO A 373 -0.10 14.42 19.69
N ALA A 374 -1.38 14.68 19.92
CA ALA A 374 -2.26 13.75 20.64
C ALA A 374 -2.89 12.70 19.71
N PHE A 375 -2.92 12.94 18.39
CA PHE A 375 -3.39 11.96 17.40
C PHE A 375 -2.36 10.84 17.24
N ARG A 376 -2.83 9.61 17.37
CA ARG A 376 -1.98 8.42 17.23
C ARG A 376 -2.65 7.40 16.30
N PHE A 377 -1.89 6.95 15.32
CA PHE A 377 -2.19 5.85 14.41
C PHE A 377 -1.47 4.58 14.87
N CYS A 378 -2.10 3.42 14.69
CA CYS A 378 -1.45 2.14 14.98
C CYS A 378 -1.76 1.08 13.91
N ASP A 379 -0.75 0.27 13.62
CA ASP A 379 -0.90 -1.02 12.94
C ASP A 379 -0.19 -2.10 13.76
N PRO A 380 -0.93 -2.92 14.55
CA PRO A 380 -0.34 -3.94 15.41
C PRO A 380 0.23 -5.16 14.65
N THR A 381 0.09 -5.21 13.32
CA THR A 381 0.64 -6.27 12.44
C THR A 381 1.24 -5.63 11.19
N CYS A 382 2.17 -4.70 11.40
CA CYS A 382 2.49 -3.67 10.41
C CYS A 382 3.26 -4.17 9.18
N GLY A 383 3.83 -5.38 9.20
CA GLY A 383 4.65 -5.88 8.08
C GLY A 383 5.74 -4.87 7.71
N SER A 384 5.79 -4.47 6.45
CA SER A 384 6.69 -3.45 5.89
C SER A 384 6.28 -2.00 6.16
N ALA A 385 5.34 -1.74 7.08
CA ALA A 385 4.70 -0.45 7.34
C ALA A 385 3.81 0.07 6.18
N GLY A 386 3.14 -0.84 5.48
CA GLY A 386 2.28 -0.47 4.36
C GLY A 386 1.11 0.43 4.76
N PHE A 387 0.40 0.16 5.86
CA PHE A 387 -0.64 1.06 6.38
C PHE A 387 -0.06 2.35 6.98
N PRO A 388 1.00 2.33 7.81
CA PRO A 388 1.62 3.55 8.30
C PRO A 388 2.06 4.51 7.20
N SER A 389 2.65 4.02 6.10
CA SER A 389 3.11 4.84 4.98
C SER A 389 1.95 5.54 4.25
N VAL A 390 0.86 4.83 3.99
CA VAL A 390 -0.34 5.42 3.37
C VAL A 390 -1.03 6.38 4.33
N ALA A 391 -1.09 6.06 5.64
CA ALA A 391 -1.63 6.95 6.67
C ALA A 391 -0.85 8.27 6.77
N LEU A 392 0.47 8.22 6.62
CA LEU A 392 1.33 9.41 6.59
C LEU A 392 0.92 10.36 5.46
N SER A 393 0.70 9.83 4.26
CA SER A 393 0.26 10.61 3.10
C SER A 393 -1.13 11.21 3.30
N HIS A 394 -2.08 10.43 3.82
CA HIS A 394 -3.43 10.91 4.12
C HIS A 394 -3.43 11.98 5.20
N LEU A 395 -2.62 11.81 6.25
CA LEU A 395 -2.48 12.80 7.32
C LEU A 395 -1.97 14.14 6.79
N ARG A 396 -0.90 14.11 5.98
CA ARG A 396 -0.33 15.32 5.36
C ARG A 396 -1.40 16.05 4.54
N ARG A 397 -2.08 15.33 3.65
CA ARG A 397 -3.15 15.88 2.82
C ARG A 397 -4.29 16.47 3.67
N THR A 398 -4.72 15.75 4.71
CA THR A 398 -5.80 16.21 5.60
C THR A 398 -5.41 17.49 6.34
N LEU A 399 -4.19 17.61 6.82
CA LEU A 399 -3.71 18.86 7.45
C LEU A 399 -3.69 20.03 6.47
N ASP A 400 -3.29 19.78 5.21
CA ASP A 400 -3.29 20.80 4.17
C ASP A 400 -4.72 21.21 3.78
N GLU A 401 -5.66 20.28 3.67
CA GLU A 401 -7.08 20.53 3.40
C GLU A 401 -7.79 21.30 4.55
N LEU A 402 -7.47 20.99 5.79
CA LEU A 402 -7.98 21.71 6.96
C LEU A 402 -7.46 23.16 7.01
N GLY A 403 -6.28 23.43 6.47
CA GLY A 403 -5.75 24.78 6.32
C GLY A 403 -5.75 25.56 7.62
N GLY A 404 -6.32 26.78 7.58
CA GLY A 404 -6.43 27.66 8.74
C GLY A 404 -7.30 27.13 9.90
N LYS A 405 -8.11 26.11 9.67
CA LYS A 405 -8.83 25.39 10.74
C LYS A 405 -7.92 24.48 11.55
N ALA A 406 -6.82 24.01 10.95
CA ALA A 406 -5.86 23.13 11.62
C ALA A 406 -4.84 23.93 12.44
N THR A 407 -4.28 24.98 11.84
CA THR A 407 -3.21 25.79 12.48
C THR A 407 -3.24 27.22 11.96
N ALA A 408 -2.63 28.15 12.71
CA ALA A 408 -2.59 29.57 12.39
C ALA A 408 -1.79 29.92 11.12
N SER A 409 -0.85 29.05 10.68
CA SER A 409 0.00 29.28 9.51
C SER A 409 0.44 27.99 8.83
N ASP A 410 0.89 28.08 7.58
CA ASP A 410 1.46 26.96 6.82
C ASP A 410 2.73 26.41 7.47
N GLU A 411 3.51 27.28 8.08
CA GLU A 411 4.74 26.89 8.77
C GLU A 411 4.43 26.09 10.05
N ALA A 412 3.40 26.49 10.80
CA ALA A 412 2.91 25.76 11.95
C ALA A 412 2.37 24.37 11.55
N ARG A 413 1.69 24.24 10.37
CA ARG A 413 1.25 22.95 9.84
C ARG A 413 2.43 22.04 9.49
N LYS A 414 3.42 22.57 8.79
CA LYS A 414 4.65 21.82 8.45
C LYS A 414 5.36 21.33 9.70
N LYS A 415 5.48 22.19 10.72
CA LYS A 415 6.07 21.82 12.00
C LYS A 415 5.28 20.72 12.69
N LEU A 416 3.94 20.88 12.77
CA LEU A 416 3.06 19.87 13.34
C LEU A 416 3.20 18.52 12.62
N PHE A 417 3.24 18.52 11.28
CA PHE A 417 3.42 17.30 10.50
C PHE A 417 4.75 16.60 10.82
N VAL A 418 5.86 17.34 10.93
CA VAL A 418 7.16 16.77 11.34
C VAL A 418 7.08 16.14 12.73
N GLU A 419 6.47 16.82 13.70
CA GLU A 419 6.27 16.27 15.04
C GLU A 419 5.37 15.03 15.03
N MET A 420 4.36 15.00 14.16
CA MET A 420 3.49 13.81 13.97
C MET A 420 4.25 12.64 13.35
N CYS A 421 5.17 12.88 12.41
CA CYS A 421 6.06 11.85 11.88
C CYS A 421 6.88 11.17 12.98
N GLU A 422 7.25 11.89 14.04
CA GLU A 422 8.03 11.36 15.15
C GLU A 422 7.19 10.65 16.22
N HIS A 423 5.95 11.07 16.45
CA HIS A 423 5.20 10.66 17.63
C HIS A 423 3.87 9.96 17.34
N SER A 424 3.29 10.16 16.15
CA SER A 424 1.93 9.71 15.88
C SER A 424 1.83 8.29 15.30
N PHE A 425 2.90 7.76 14.71
CA PHE A 425 2.85 6.45 14.04
C PHE A 425 3.45 5.36 14.91
N VAL A 426 2.67 4.32 15.17
CA VAL A 426 3.08 3.13 15.93
C VAL A 426 2.79 1.90 15.11
N GLY A 427 3.72 0.96 15.09
CA GLY A 427 3.56 -0.34 14.46
C GLY A 427 4.24 -1.43 15.25
N ALA A 428 3.78 -2.65 15.12
CA ALA A 428 4.41 -3.82 15.71
C ALA A 428 4.35 -5.00 14.74
N ASP A 429 5.39 -5.79 14.74
CA ASP A 429 5.44 -7.05 13.98
C ASP A 429 6.27 -8.10 14.71
N SER A 430 5.98 -9.37 14.45
CA SER A 430 6.69 -10.51 15.04
C SER A 430 7.91 -10.95 14.23
N SER A 431 8.17 -10.33 13.07
CA SER A 431 9.34 -10.56 12.24
C SER A 431 10.35 -9.42 12.41
N PRO A 432 11.54 -9.68 12.99
CA PRO A 432 12.59 -8.66 13.10
C PRO A 432 12.96 -8.06 11.74
N GLN A 433 12.95 -8.90 10.68
CA GLN A 433 13.25 -8.46 9.33
C GLN A 433 12.16 -7.50 8.80
N MET A 434 10.87 -7.80 9.03
CA MET A 434 9.79 -6.89 8.66
C MET A 434 9.88 -5.56 9.41
N VAL A 435 10.19 -5.57 10.69
CA VAL A 435 10.38 -4.36 11.49
C VAL A 435 11.52 -3.51 10.94
N MET A 436 12.65 -4.12 10.60
CA MET A 436 13.76 -3.42 9.96
C MET A 436 13.33 -2.77 8.63
N LEU A 437 12.66 -3.52 7.76
CA LEU A 437 12.15 -3.02 6.47
C LEU A 437 11.11 -1.92 6.66
N ALA A 438 10.20 -2.07 7.62
CA ALA A 438 9.20 -1.06 7.98
C ALA A 438 9.85 0.25 8.43
N ARG A 439 10.89 0.18 9.25
CA ARG A 439 11.60 1.36 9.75
C ARG A 439 12.39 2.05 8.65
N VAL A 440 13.02 1.30 7.73
CA VAL A 440 13.66 1.87 6.54
C VAL A 440 12.63 2.54 5.64
N ASN A 441 11.48 1.91 5.42
CA ASN A 441 10.40 2.50 4.64
C ASN A 441 9.92 3.83 5.25
N MET A 442 9.63 3.85 6.55
CA MET A 442 9.23 5.08 7.24
C MET A 442 10.33 6.15 7.23
N ALA A 443 11.59 5.77 7.35
CA ALA A 443 12.72 6.71 7.26
C ALA A 443 12.83 7.35 5.87
N LEU A 444 12.67 6.58 4.79
CA LEU A 444 12.62 7.09 3.42
C LEU A 444 11.50 8.14 3.21
N LEU A 445 10.39 7.96 3.91
CA LEU A 445 9.24 8.87 3.87
C LEU A 445 9.38 10.10 4.80
N GLY A 446 10.55 10.27 5.43
CA GLY A 446 10.83 11.38 6.35
C GLY A 446 10.30 11.18 7.77
N ALA A 447 9.97 9.94 8.16
CA ALA A 447 9.53 9.58 9.51
C ALA A 447 10.49 8.55 10.19
N PRO A 448 11.79 8.85 10.34
CA PRO A 448 12.79 7.91 10.87
C PRO A 448 12.54 7.51 12.33
N LYS A 449 11.83 8.35 13.08
CA LYS A 449 11.46 8.12 14.48
C LYS A 449 10.06 7.52 14.67
N ALA A 450 9.39 7.08 13.60
CA ALA A 450 8.15 6.31 13.72
C ALA A 450 8.38 5.08 14.62
N ARG A 451 7.49 4.90 15.58
CA ARG A 451 7.62 3.90 16.65
C ARG A 451 7.21 2.51 16.13
N ILE A 452 8.08 1.88 15.34
CA ILE A 452 7.89 0.53 14.84
C ILE A 452 8.75 -0.43 15.66
N PHE A 453 8.11 -1.41 16.30
CA PHE A 453 8.74 -2.31 17.26
C PHE A 453 8.63 -3.78 16.85
N TYR A 454 9.69 -4.53 17.15
CA TYR A 454 9.61 -5.97 17.20
C TYR A 454 8.86 -6.39 18.48
N THR A 455 7.94 -7.32 18.36
CA THR A 455 7.28 -7.94 19.49
C THR A 455 7.02 -9.41 19.19
N GLN A 456 7.23 -10.27 20.17
CA GLN A 456 6.91 -11.69 20.00
C GLN A 456 5.42 -11.91 19.69
N ASN A 457 4.56 -11.03 20.24
CA ASN A 457 3.13 -11.11 20.02
C ASN A 457 2.43 -9.77 20.30
N SER A 458 1.85 -9.17 19.28
CA SER A 458 1.13 -7.88 19.37
C SER A 458 -0.14 -7.97 20.21
N LEU A 459 -0.74 -9.17 20.36
CA LEU A 459 -1.93 -9.37 21.19
C LEU A 459 -1.67 -9.09 22.69
N THR A 460 -0.43 -9.28 23.13
CA THR A 460 -0.05 -9.12 24.54
C THR A 460 1.10 -8.14 24.75
N SER A 461 1.57 -7.48 23.68
CA SER A 461 2.69 -6.55 23.76
C SER A 461 2.39 -5.37 24.70
N PRO A 462 3.24 -5.09 25.70
CA PRO A 462 3.11 -3.91 26.54
C PRO A 462 3.43 -2.60 25.80
N GLN A 463 4.18 -2.65 24.72
CA GLN A 463 4.51 -1.49 23.86
C GLN A 463 3.27 -0.93 23.14
N LEU A 464 2.20 -1.71 23.02
CA LEU A 464 0.91 -1.30 22.50
C LEU A 464 -0.03 -1.00 23.67
N GLU A 465 -0.06 0.26 24.07
CA GLU A 465 -0.77 0.72 25.26
C GLU A 465 -2.30 0.80 25.03
N PRO A 466 -3.14 0.19 25.88
CA PRO A 466 -4.60 0.30 25.79
C PRO A 466 -5.10 1.74 25.80
N GLY A 467 -6.14 2.04 25.01
CA GLY A 467 -6.79 3.35 24.99
C GLY A 467 -5.92 4.48 24.44
N SER A 468 -4.88 4.16 23.64
CA SER A 468 -3.88 5.16 23.20
C SER A 468 -4.07 5.65 21.76
N PHE A 469 -4.86 4.95 20.92
CA PHE A 469 -4.88 5.20 19.48
C PHE A 469 -6.22 5.80 19.01
N ASN A 470 -6.13 6.75 18.09
CA ASN A 470 -7.31 7.35 17.45
C ASN A 470 -7.75 6.55 16.22
N LEU A 471 -6.79 5.96 15.51
CA LEU A 471 -7.03 5.20 14.29
C LEU A 471 -6.15 3.96 14.27
N ILE A 472 -6.77 2.80 14.00
CA ILE A 472 -6.08 1.54 13.72
C ILE A 472 -6.51 1.05 12.34
N CYS A 473 -5.53 0.79 11.47
CA CYS A 473 -5.74 0.07 10.22
C CYS A 473 -4.78 -1.11 10.19
N THR A 474 -5.30 -2.32 9.98
CA THR A 474 -4.48 -3.52 10.11
C THR A 474 -5.02 -4.69 9.27
N ASN A 475 -4.13 -5.59 8.90
CA ASN A 475 -4.43 -6.87 8.31
C ASN A 475 -3.77 -7.97 9.16
N PRO A 476 -4.46 -8.47 10.20
CA PRO A 476 -3.89 -9.48 11.10
C PRO A 476 -3.69 -10.80 10.37
N PRO A 477 -2.82 -11.69 10.88
CA PRO A 477 -2.76 -13.06 10.41
C PRO A 477 -4.11 -13.74 10.61
N PHE A 478 -4.58 -14.49 9.62
CA PHE A 478 -5.82 -15.27 9.70
C PHE A 478 -5.58 -16.74 9.47
N GLY A 479 -6.44 -17.55 10.08
CA GLY A 479 -6.34 -18.98 10.15
C GLY A 479 -5.32 -19.47 11.18
N THR A 480 -5.44 -20.73 11.53
CA THR A 480 -4.51 -21.41 12.44
C THR A 480 -3.38 -22.06 11.65
N PRO A 481 -2.13 -22.05 12.16
CA PRO A 481 -1.02 -22.74 11.52
C PRO A 481 -1.32 -24.23 11.32
N LYS A 482 -0.96 -24.77 10.15
CA LYS A 482 -1.04 -26.19 9.86
C LYS A 482 0.34 -26.81 10.08
N PHE A 483 0.40 -27.80 10.95
CA PHE A 483 1.64 -28.52 11.24
C PHE A 483 1.66 -29.88 10.52
N SER A 484 2.78 -30.19 9.85
CA SER A 484 3.03 -31.47 9.20
C SER A 484 3.57 -32.50 10.20
N LYS A 485 3.61 -33.77 9.80
CA LYS A 485 4.31 -34.81 10.56
C LYS A 485 5.78 -34.41 10.73
N GLY A 486 6.31 -34.52 11.96
CA GLY A 486 7.68 -34.13 12.32
C GLY A 486 7.81 -32.70 12.87
N GLN A 487 6.70 -31.97 13.00
CA GLN A 487 6.64 -30.61 13.58
C GLN A 487 5.95 -30.58 14.95
N GLU A 488 5.99 -31.70 15.68
CA GLU A 488 5.30 -31.84 16.97
C GLU A 488 5.79 -30.84 18.01
N ALA A 489 7.10 -30.53 18.06
CA ALA A 489 7.67 -29.54 18.94
C ALA A 489 7.13 -28.12 18.62
N SER A 490 7.15 -27.73 17.35
CA SER A 490 6.62 -26.42 16.91
C SER A 490 5.12 -26.29 17.19
N LYS A 491 4.37 -27.36 17.02
CA LYS A 491 2.94 -27.40 17.37
C LYS A 491 2.72 -27.18 18.85
N LYS A 492 3.48 -27.86 19.70
CA LYS A 492 3.42 -27.72 21.16
C LYS A 492 3.76 -26.29 21.60
N ASP A 493 4.82 -25.71 21.07
CA ASP A 493 5.23 -24.33 21.36
C ASP A 493 4.13 -23.32 20.97
N TYR A 494 3.51 -23.54 19.80
CA TYR A 494 2.37 -22.73 19.37
C TYR A 494 1.16 -22.86 20.33
N GLU A 495 0.78 -24.10 20.71
CA GLU A 495 -0.35 -24.36 21.59
C GLU A 495 -0.11 -23.74 22.98
N GLU A 496 1.09 -23.87 23.55
CA GLU A 496 1.46 -23.24 24.82
C GLU A 496 1.47 -21.71 24.73
N GLY A 497 1.95 -21.15 23.62
CA GLY A 497 1.90 -19.72 23.34
C GLY A 497 0.46 -19.21 23.27
N MET A 498 -0.41 -19.89 22.53
CA MET A 498 -1.83 -19.54 22.43
C MET A 498 -2.56 -19.65 23.77
N GLN A 499 -2.28 -20.66 24.58
CA GLN A 499 -2.88 -20.76 25.92
C GLN A 499 -2.52 -19.56 26.80
N ARG A 500 -1.27 -19.11 26.77
CA ARG A 500 -0.84 -17.90 27.50
C ARG A 500 -1.55 -16.65 27.00
N ILE A 501 -1.73 -16.51 25.67
CA ILE A 501 -2.46 -15.39 25.07
C ILE A 501 -3.92 -15.44 25.49
N LEU A 502 -4.60 -16.57 25.32
CA LEU A 502 -6.01 -16.75 25.67
C LEU A 502 -6.27 -16.48 27.17
N ALA A 503 -5.31 -16.76 28.04
CA ALA A 503 -5.41 -16.43 29.44
C ALA A 503 -5.53 -14.92 29.70
N THR A 504 -4.92 -14.07 28.87
CA THR A 504 -5.05 -12.60 28.97
C THR A 504 -6.37 -12.08 28.43
N PHE A 505 -7.04 -12.84 27.57
CA PHE A 505 -8.35 -12.53 27.00
C PHE A 505 -9.50 -13.12 27.85
N ARG A 506 -9.23 -13.54 29.07
CA ARG A 506 -10.25 -14.01 30.02
C ARG A 506 -11.07 -12.84 30.53
N SER A 507 -12.30 -12.96 30.32
CA SER A 507 -13.33 -11.97 30.12
C SER A 507 -13.73 -11.12 31.32
N ASP A 508 -14.03 -9.86 31.02
CA ASP A 508 -14.90 -8.97 31.79
C ASP A 508 -16.40 -9.22 31.51
N LEU A 509 -16.74 -10.21 30.68
CA LEU A 509 -18.14 -10.52 30.33
C LEU A 509 -18.88 -11.07 31.53
N GLN A 510 -19.99 -10.43 31.89
CA GLN A 510 -20.87 -10.87 32.93
C GLN A 510 -22.07 -11.64 32.34
N PRO A 511 -22.48 -12.78 32.94
CA PRO A 511 -23.71 -13.43 32.56
C PRO A 511 -24.90 -12.48 32.69
N ARG A 512 -25.79 -12.42 31.70
CA ARG A 512 -27.05 -11.68 31.83
C ARG A 512 -27.93 -12.36 32.88
N SER A 513 -28.34 -11.60 33.87
CA SER A 513 -29.37 -12.02 34.82
C SER A 513 -30.74 -11.86 34.16
N GLY A 514 -31.44 -12.98 33.83
CA GLY A 514 -32.83 -12.95 33.34
C GLY A 514 -33.23 -14.17 32.49
N ARG A 515 -34.52 -14.27 32.17
CA ARG A 515 -35.08 -15.32 31.29
C ARG A 515 -34.59 -15.08 29.86
N GLY A 516 -33.66 -15.87 29.41
CA GLY A 516 -33.12 -15.80 28.03
C GLY A 516 -31.66 -16.19 27.94
N GLY A 517 -30.91 -16.12 29.04
CA GLY A 517 -29.49 -16.47 29.07
C GLY A 517 -28.66 -15.55 28.14
N GLY A 518 -27.37 -15.67 28.19
CA GLY A 518 -26.46 -14.90 27.36
C GLY A 518 -25.51 -14.07 28.23
N PHE A 519 -24.67 -13.31 27.56
CA PHE A 519 -23.68 -12.46 28.23
C PHE A 519 -24.02 -10.99 27.97
N ASP A 520 -23.71 -10.17 28.95
CA ASP A 520 -23.69 -8.72 28.74
C ASP A 520 -22.43 -8.38 27.94
N TYR A 521 -22.61 -8.02 26.68
CA TYR A 521 -21.56 -7.58 25.80
C TYR A 521 -21.23 -6.09 25.97
N SER A 522 -21.66 -5.47 27.06
CA SER A 522 -21.24 -4.13 27.47
C SER A 522 -20.04 -4.22 28.43
N PRO A 523 -18.87 -4.71 27.95
CA PRO A 523 -17.71 -4.86 28.80
C PRO A 523 -17.17 -3.49 29.17
N THR A 524 -16.22 -3.45 30.10
CA THR A 524 -15.47 -2.23 30.36
C THR A 524 -14.75 -1.75 29.09
N VAL A 525 -14.56 -0.44 28.98
CA VAL A 525 -13.93 0.20 27.81
C VAL A 525 -12.56 -0.42 27.45
N SER A 526 -11.82 -0.92 28.43
CA SER A 526 -10.48 -1.52 28.28
C SER A 526 -10.44 -3.04 28.42
N GLY A 527 -11.57 -3.71 28.68
CA GLY A 527 -11.62 -5.16 28.89
C GLY A 527 -11.40 -5.95 27.60
N LEU A 528 -10.85 -7.17 27.75
CA LEU A 528 -10.72 -8.18 26.69
C LEU A 528 -11.69 -9.34 26.95
N ALA A 529 -12.30 -9.92 25.93
CA ALA A 529 -13.35 -10.91 26.11
C ALA A 529 -13.28 -12.12 25.18
N MET A 530 -12.50 -12.06 24.09
CA MET A 530 -12.52 -13.09 23.06
C MET A 530 -11.70 -14.35 23.39
N GLY A 531 -11.27 -14.52 24.67
CA GLY A 531 -10.65 -15.76 25.13
C GLY A 531 -11.62 -16.93 25.31
N GLY A 532 -12.85 -16.83 24.83
CA GLY A 532 -13.87 -17.85 24.87
C GLY A 532 -15.11 -17.47 24.08
N SER A 533 -16.13 -18.31 24.16
CA SER A 533 -17.42 -18.10 23.49
C SER A 533 -18.60 -18.49 24.37
N PRO A 534 -19.78 -17.81 24.25
CA PRO A 534 -20.98 -18.19 24.98
C PRO A 534 -21.57 -19.47 24.39
N GLN A 535 -21.97 -20.38 25.27
CA GLN A 535 -22.67 -21.60 24.90
C GLN A 535 -24.19 -21.41 25.04
N LYS A 536 -24.95 -22.27 24.36
CA LYS A 536 -26.44 -22.25 24.37
C LYS A 536 -27.05 -22.37 25.78
N ASN A 537 -26.31 -22.96 26.71
CA ASN A 537 -26.73 -23.13 28.11
C ASN A 537 -26.35 -21.91 28.99
N GLY A 538 -25.88 -20.81 28.42
CA GLY A 538 -25.47 -19.64 29.18
C GLY A 538 -24.10 -19.77 29.88
N VAL A 539 -23.34 -20.82 29.62
CA VAL A 539 -22.01 -21.03 30.15
C VAL A 539 -20.98 -20.48 29.16
N TRP A 540 -19.94 -19.80 29.69
CA TRP A 540 -18.80 -19.39 28.88
C TRP A 540 -17.84 -20.57 28.68
N LYS A 541 -17.55 -20.90 27.42
CA LYS A 541 -16.55 -21.90 27.08
C LYS A 541 -15.25 -21.22 26.71
N GLU A 542 -14.18 -21.57 27.36
CA GLU A 542 -12.84 -21.09 26.99
C GLU A 542 -12.52 -21.42 25.52
N ALA A 543 -11.86 -20.48 24.83
CA ALA A 543 -11.40 -20.67 23.47
C ALA A 543 -10.34 -21.79 23.42
N SER A 544 -10.36 -22.52 22.32
CA SER A 544 -9.31 -23.50 22.04
C SER A 544 -8.12 -22.83 21.38
N THR A 545 -6.97 -23.49 21.38
CA THR A 545 -5.77 -23.06 20.65
C THR A 545 -5.97 -22.99 19.13
N ASN A 546 -7.09 -23.47 18.61
CA ASN A 546 -7.52 -23.36 17.23
C ASN A 546 -8.38 -22.12 16.93
N THR A 547 -8.54 -21.20 17.91
CA THR A 547 -9.23 -19.93 17.67
C THR A 547 -8.47 -19.12 16.62
N ASP A 548 -9.22 -18.57 15.63
CA ASP A 548 -8.62 -17.73 14.60
C ASP A 548 -8.01 -16.47 15.26
N PRO A 549 -6.73 -16.19 15.07
CA PRO A 549 -6.07 -15.00 15.58
C PRO A 549 -6.79 -13.69 15.23
N ALA A 550 -7.44 -13.63 14.06
CA ALA A 550 -8.20 -12.46 13.62
C ALA A 550 -9.29 -12.04 14.63
N VAL A 551 -9.93 -13.01 15.30
CA VAL A 551 -10.93 -12.73 16.36
C VAL A 551 -10.30 -12.05 17.55
N LEU A 552 -9.12 -12.52 17.98
CA LEU A 552 -8.37 -11.90 19.09
C LEU A 552 -7.87 -10.51 18.72
N PHE A 553 -7.47 -10.30 17.47
CA PHE A 553 -7.04 -8.97 16.98
C PHE A 553 -8.19 -7.97 16.92
N ILE A 554 -9.44 -8.36 16.63
CA ILE A 554 -10.61 -7.47 16.75
C ILE A 554 -10.70 -6.94 18.18
N ASP A 555 -10.66 -7.82 19.16
CA ASP A 555 -10.79 -7.46 20.57
C ASP A 555 -9.62 -6.60 21.06
N ARG A 556 -8.38 -7.01 20.70
CA ARG A 556 -7.18 -6.24 21.04
C ARG A 556 -7.19 -4.85 20.42
N CYS A 557 -7.54 -4.72 19.14
CA CYS A 557 -7.64 -3.41 18.46
C CYS A 557 -8.68 -2.52 19.14
N LEU A 558 -9.84 -3.06 19.50
CA LEU A 558 -10.85 -2.31 20.24
C LEU A 558 -10.33 -1.88 21.62
N GLN A 559 -9.53 -2.71 22.31
CA GLN A 559 -8.90 -2.32 23.58
C GLN A 559 -7.89 -1.18 23.37
N LEU A 560 -7.06 -1.26 22.32
CA LEU A 560 -6.02 -0.27 22.01
C LEU A 560 -6.58 1.10 21.62
N LEU A 561 -7.77 1.15 21.03
CA LEU A 561 -8.43 2.39 20.63
C LEU A 561 -8.88 3.23 21.84
N LYS A 562 -8.74 4.54 21.72
CA LYS A 562 -9.47 5.51 22.54
C LYS A 562 -10.97 5.33 22.33
N PRO A 563 -11.84 5.66 23.31
CA PRO A 563 -13.25 5.85 23.05
C PRO A 563 -13.46 6.82 21.88
N GLY A 564 -14.38 6.50 20.94
CA GLY A 564 -14.58 7.25 19.70
C GLY A 564 -13.59 6.94 18.58
N GLY A 565 -12.48 6.23 18.87
CA GLY A 565 -11.47 5.84 17.88
C GLY A 565 -11.98 4.86 16.84
N ARG A 566 -11.28 4.75 15.71
CA ARG A 566 -11.70 4.00 14.52
C ARG A 566 -10.79 2.81 14.24
N LEU A 567 -11.41 1.68 13.87
CA LEU A 567 -10.73 0.46 13.44
C LEU A 567 -11.19 0.10 12.02
N LEU A 568 -10.23 -0.06 11.11
CA LEU A 568 -10.44 -0.74 9.85
C LEU A 568 -9.55 -1.99 9.83
N ILE A 569 -10.17 -3.15 9.70
CA ILE A 569 -9.49 -4.43 9.82
C ILE A 569 -9.91 -5.36 8.69
N VAL A 570 -8.92 -6.02 8.08
CA VAL A 570 -9.16 -7.08 7.09
C VAL A 570 -9.43 -8.38 7.83
N LEU A 571 -10.52 -9.04 7.49
CA LEU A 571 -10.97 -10.27 8.15
C LEU A 571 -11.34 -11.33 7.13
N PRO A 572 -11.13 -12.62 7.44
CA PRO A 572 -11.79 -13.70 6.70
C PRO A 572 -13.32 -13.57 6.79
N ASP A 573 -14.01 -13.79 5.67
CA ASP A 573 -15.48 -13.68 5.62
C ASP A 573 -16.17 -14.57 6.67
N GLY A 574 -15.56 -15.70 7.03
CA GLY A 574 -16.06 -16.60 8.05
C GLY A 574 -16.34 -15.92 9.39
N VAL A 575 -15.52 -14.97 9.81
CA VAL A 575 -15.73 -14.21 11.06
C VAL A 575 -17.01 -13.37 11.00
N LEU A 576 -17.35 -12.88 9.81
CA LEU A 576 -18.51 -12.01 9.61
C LEU A 576 -19.79 -12.76 9.27
N CYS A 577 -19.73 -14.00 8.72
CA CYS A 577 -20.90 -14.71 8.22
C CYS A 577 -21.20 -16.05 8.91
N ASN A 578 -20.19 -16.75 9.48
CA ASN A 578 -20.43 -18.05 10.10
C ASN A 578 -21.30 -17.95 11.35
N SER A 579 -22.17 -18.93 11.56
CA SER A 579 -23.03 -18.99 12.74
C SER A 579 -22.25 -19.19 14.04
N GLY A 580 -21.11 -19.89 13.99
CA GLY A 580 -20.21 -20.08 15.13
C GLY A 580 -19.59 -18.77 15.67
N GLU A 581 -19.41 -17.79 14.77
CA GLU A 581 -18.81 -16.49 15.09
C GLU A 581 -19.86 -15.40 15.41
N ARG A 582 -21.12 -15.79 15.61
CA ARG A 582 -22.20 -14.84 15.95
C ARG A 582 -21.85 -14.01 17.21
N TYR A 583 -21.26 -14.63 18.21
CA TYR A 583 -20.85 -13.95 19.44
C TYR A 583 -19.86 -12.82 19.21
N VAL A 584 -18.97 -12.92 18.21
CA VAL A 584 -18.02 -11.85 17.83
C VAL A 584 -18.78 -10.65 17.30
N ARG A 585 -19.78 -10.86 16.45
CA ARG A 585 -20.61 -9.78 15.88
C ARG A 585 -21.45 -9.11 16.99
N GLU A 586 -22.03 -9.91 17.90
CA GLU A 586 -22.77 -9.39 19.06
C GLU A 586 -21.85 -8.61 20.01
N TYR A 587 -20.61 -9.04 20.17
CA TYR A 587 -19.61 -8.31 20.96
C TYR A 587 -19.28 -6.94 20.35
N ILE A 588 -19.22 -6.84 19.03
CA ILE A 588 -18.95 -5.59 18.31
C ILE A 588 -20.18 -4.68 18.36
N MET A 589 -21.32 -5.14 17.87
CA MET A 589 -22.51 -4.31 17.62
C MET A 589 -23.47 -4.26 18.82
N GLY A 590 -23.46 -5.28 19.67
CA GLY A 590 -24.50 -5.55 20.65
C GLY A 590 -25.51 -6.59 20.17
N THR A 591 -26.55 -6.78 20.97
CA THR A 591 -27.65 -7.72 20.67
C THR A 591 -28.85 -6.97 20.16
N LYS A 592 -29.53 -7.56 19.16
CA LYS A 592 -30.76 -6.99 18.60
C LYS A 592 -31.90 -7.14 19.60
N ASP A 593 -32.58 -6.04 19.90
CA ASP A 593 -33.86 -6.04 20.59
C ASP A 593 -34.94 -6.47 19.58
N GLU A 594 -35.69 -7.53 19.88
CA GLU A 594 -36.73 -8.04 18.99
C GLU A 594 -37.94 -7.11 18.86
N ALA A 595 -38.19 -6.26 19.88
CA ALA A 595 -39.33 -5.37 19.87
C ALA A 595 -39.08 -4.10 19.06
N THR A 596 -37.87 -3.53 19.20
CA THR A 596 -37.49 -2.28 18.52
C THR A 596 -36.73 -2.49 17.23
N GLY A 597 -36.11 -3.67 17.06
CA GLY A 597 -35.20 -3.95 15.94
C GLY A 597 -33.81 -3.33 16.09
N GLU A 598 -33.58 -2.56 17.16
CA GLU A 598 -32.33 -1.85 17.41
C GLU A 598 -31.28 -2.77 18.07
N PHE A 599 -30.01 -2.41 17.88
CA PHE A 599 -28.89 -3.13 18.51
C PHE A 599 -28.40 -2.34 19.71
N HIS A 600 -28.40 -2.98 20.89
CA HIS A 600 -27.97 -2.41 22.15
C HIS A 600 -26.78 -3.13 22.75
N GLY A 601 -25.94 -2.40 23.42
CA GLY A 601 -24.67 -2.92 23.96
C GLY A 601 -23.60 -3.06 22.89
N GLY A 602 -22.56 -3.81 23.18
CA GLY A 602 -21.43 -3.96 22.26
C GLY A 602 -20.39 -2.85 22.39
N LYS A 603 -19.22 -3.08 21.84
CA LYS A 603 -18.06 -2.18 21.98
C LYS A 603 -17.98 -1.10 20.92
N ALA A 604 -18.62 -1.29 19.77
CA ALA A 604 -18.42 -0.43 18.62
C ALA A 604 -19.69 -0.27 17.79
N ILE A 605 -19.68 0.75 16.96
CA ILE A 605 -20.66 1.02 15.91
C ILE A 605 -20.02 0.58 14.59
N VAL A 606 -20.69 -0.32 13.87
CA VAL A 606 -20.25 -0.75 12.54
C VAL A 606 -20.60 0.35 11.55
N LYS A 607 -19.61 0.86 10.84
CA LYS A 607 -19.76 1.92 9.83
C LYS A 607 -19.86 1.31 8.42
N ALA A 608 -18.99 0.33 8.12
CA ALA A 608 -18.99 -0.30 6.80
C ALA A 608 -18.51 -1.76 6.85
N VAL A 609 -18.99 -2.56 5.90
CA VAL A 609 -18.46 -3.87 5.55
C VAL A 609 -18.26 -3.93 4.03
N ILE A 610 -17.02 -4.15 3.60
CA ILE A 610 -16.65 -4.16 2.18
C ILE A 610 -16.03 -5.51 1.84
N SER A 611 -16.74 -6.29 1.03
CA SER A 611 -16.26 -7.59 0.56
C SER A 611 -15.21 -7.40 -0.53
N LEU A 612 -14.05 -8.05 -0.39
CA LEU A 612 -12.95 -7.98 -1.33
C LEU A 612 -12.98 -9.15 -2.33
N PRO A 613 -12.38 -9.05 -3.51
CA PRO A 613 -12.25 -10.16 -4.45
C PRO A 613 -11.53 -11.35 -3.82
N SER A 614 -11.89 -12.59 -4.24
CA SER A 614 -11.26 -13.82 -3.73
C SER A 614 -9.75 -13.90 -4.01
N ASP A 615 -9.29 -13.23 -5.05
CA ASP A 615 -7.87 -13.19 -5.45
C ASP A 615 -7.02 -12.14 -4.73
N THR A 616 -7.62 -11.34 -3.83
CA THR A 616 -6.96 -10.23 -3.12
C THR A 616 -5.64 -10.64 -2.48
N PHE A 617 -5.58 -11.82 -1.84
CA PHE A 617 -4.40 -12.33 -1.14
C PHE A 617 -3.76 -13.54 -1.81
N LYS A 618 -4.11 -13.83 -3.05
CA LYS A 618 -3.58 -14.99 -3.80
C LYS A 618 -2.06 -14.93 -3.97
N LEU A 619 -1.49 -13.74 -4.20
CA LEU A 619 -0.05 -13.54 -4.26
C LEU A 619 0.65 -13.79 -2.92
N SER A 620 -0.07 -13.69 -1.82
CA SER A 620 0.43 -14.03 -0.48
C SER A 620 0.20 -15.49 -0.11
N GLY A 621 -0.23 -16.33 -1.06
CA GLY A 621 -0.37 -17.78 -0.88
C GLY A 621 -1.69 -18.22 -0.23
N THR A 622 -2.69 -17.36 -0.09
CA THR A 622 -4.02 -17.72 0.41
C THR A 622 -5.12 -17.38 -0.58
N GLY A 623 -6.10 -18.30 -0.73
CA GLY A 623 -7.34 -18.06 -1.43
C GLY A 623 -8.52 -17.73 -0.50
N ALA A 624 -8.24 -17.32 0.73
CA ALA A 624 -9.27 -16.95 1.68
C ALA A 624 -10.04 -15.72 1.17
N LYS A 625 -11.36 -15.82 1.07
CA LYS A 625 -12.25 -14.69 0.82
C LYS A 625 -12.25 -13.81 2.06
N THR A 626 -12.06 -12.52 1.86
CA THR A 626 -11.90 -11.54 2.94
C THR A 626 -12.80 -10.34 2.75
N SER A 627 -13.08 -9.66 3.85
CA SER A 627 -13.77 -8.38 3.87
C SER A 627 -13.05 -7.38 4.76
N VAL A 628 -13.24 -6.10 4.48
CA VAL A 628 -12.84 -5.02 5.39
C VAL A 628 -14.02 -4.72 6.31
N LEU A 629 -13.79 -4.79 7.60
CA LEU A 629 -14.70 -4.31 8.63
C LEU A 629 -14.24 -2.93 9.10
N TYR A 630 -15.12 -1.94 9.01
CA TYR A 630 -14.91 -0.60 9.53
C TYR A 630 -15.83 -0.35 10.72
N VAL A 631 -15.26 -0.08 11.88
CA VAL A 631 -16.00 0.20 13.12
C VAL A 631 -15.47 1.43 13.83
N GLN A 632 -16.33 2.11 14.56
CA GLN A 632 -15.98 3.15 15.52
C GLN A 632 -16.22 2.64 16.93
N LYS A 633 -15.20 2.65 17.79
CA LYS A 633 -15.35 2.32 19.20
C LYS A 633 -16.32 3.29 19.85
N ARG A 634 -17.28 2.79 20.64
CA ARG A 634 -18.25 3.65 21.32
C ARG A 634 -17.56 4.62 22.28
N HIS A 635 -18.16 5.77 22.51
CA HIS A 635 -17.67 6.76 23.44
C HIS A 635 -17.83 6.27 24.89
N ALA A 636 -16.93 6.69 25.76
CA ALA A 636 -17.06 6.43 27.18
C ALA A 636 -18.09 7.37 27.81
N ARG A 637 -18.79 6.91 28.82
CA ARG A 637 -19.69 7.75 29.61
C ARG A 637 -18.88 8.81 30.36
N LYS A 638 -19.42 10.01 30.44
CA LYS A 638 -18.80 11.12 31.17
C LYS A 638 -18.80 10.91 32.69
N ASP A 639 -19.85 10.26 33.22
CA ASP A 639 -20.05 9.95 34.61
C ASP A 639 -19.32 8.68 35.09
N ASP A 640 -19.04 7.75 34.17
CA ASP A 640 -18.28 6.54 34.39
C ASP A 640 -17.41 6.17 33.18
N PRO A 641 -16.17 6.67 33.10
CA PRO A 641 -15.27 6.42 31.95
C PRO A 641 -14.92 4.95 31.71
N LYS A 642 -15.28 4.05 32.63
CA LYS A 642 -15.09 2.61 32.42
C LYS A 642 -16.23 1.96 31.65
N LYS A 643 -17.34 2.67 31.44
CA LYS A 643 -18.51 2.19 30.72
C LYS A 643 -18.72 2.94 29.42
N PHE A 644 -19.30 2.27 28.45
CA PHE A 644 -19.69 2.89 27.19
C PHE A 644 -20.99 3.70 27.32
N GLN A 645 -21.12 4.74 26.48
CA GLN A 645 -22.39 5.38 26.23
C GLN A 645 -23.30 4.41 25.47
N ASP A 646 -24.61 4.55 25.70
CA ASP A 646 -25.61 3.83 24.90
C ASP A 646 -25.85 4.60 23.60
N GLU A 647 -24.98 4.34 22.61
CA GLU A 647 -25.07 4.91 21.27
C GLU A 647 -25.74 3.88 20.35
N PRO A 648 -26.77 4.26 19.58
CA PRO A 648 -27.43 3.34 18.69
C PRO A 648 -26.51 2.92 17.54
N GLN A 649 -26.69 1.68 17.05
CA GLN A 649 -26.08 1.27 15.79
C GLN A 649 -26.73 2.08 14.66
N THR A 650 -25.91 2.75 13.85
CA THR A 650 -26.35 3.45 12.64
C THR A 650 -26.48 2.48 11.47
N ASP A 651 -26.98 2.97 10.33
CA ASP A 651 -26.97 2.23 9.08
C ASP A 651 -25.53 1.79 8.72
N VAL A 652 -25.42 0.58 8.18
CA VAL A 652 -24.13 0.00 7.81
C VAL A 652 -23.99 0.12 6.29
N PHE A 653 -22.94 0.79 5.85
CA PHE A 653 -22.57 0.79 4.44
C PHE A 653 -22.07 -0.59 4.02
N MET A 654 -22.68 -1.19 3.00
CA MET A 654 -22.35 -2.51 2.50
C MET A 654 -21.95 -2.44 1.04
N ALA A 655 -20.76 -2.95 0.70
CA ALA A 655 -20.28 -2.96 -0.68
C ALA A 655 -19.54 -4.26 -1.02
N VAL A 656 -19.53 -4.59 -2.30
CA VAL A 656 -18.78 -5.72 -2.86
C VAL A 656 -17.86 -5.18 -3.94
N ALA A 657 -16.57 -5.41 -3.80
CA ALA A 657 -15.59 -5.18 -4.84
C ALA A 657 -15.37 -6.48 -5.62
N GLU A 658 -15.46 -6.44 -6.92
CA GLU A 658 -15.17 -7.56 -7.81
C GLU A 658 -13.73 -7.49 -8.33
N THR A 659 -13.17 -6.28 -8.44
CA THR A 659 -11.83 -6.04 -8.98
C THR A 659 -11.05 -5.00 -8.16
N LEU A 660 -9.71 -5.15 -8.19
CA LEU A 660 -8.76 -4.24 -7.55
C LEU A 660 -7.91 -3.44 -8.56
N GLY A 661 -8.31 -3.44 -9.86
CA GLY A 661 -7.55 -2.84 -10.95
C GLY A 661 -6.49 -3.75 -11.56
N TYR A 662 -6.42 -5.01 -11.14
CA TYR A 662 -5.53 -6.04 -11.71
C TYR A 662 -6.15 -7.43 -11.54
N VAL A 663 -5.63 -8.40 -12.28
CA VAL A 663 -5.89 -9.83 -12.08
C VAL A 663 -4.58 -10.52 -11.67
N VAL A 664 -4.67 -11.61 -10.92
CA VAL A 664 -3.49 -12.39 -10.54
C VAL A 664 -3.24 -13.48 -11.59
N LYS A 665 -2.14 -13.36 -12.33
CA LYS A 665 -1.71 -14.35 -13.33
C LYS A 665 -0.22 -14.69 -13.12
N ASN A 666 0.11 -15.97 -13.10
CA ASN A 666 1.50 -16.45 -12.93
C ASN A 666 2.20 -15.86 -11.68
N ASN A 667 1.48 -15.71 -10.57
CA ASN A 667 1.96 -15.10 -9.33
C ASN A 667 2.44 -13.63 -9.46
N VAL A 668 1.88 -12.89 -10.44
CA VAL A 668 2.14 -11.45 -10.59
C VAL A 668 0.80 -10.71 -10.69
N GLU A 669 0.78 -9.45 -10.28
CA GLU A 669 -0.32 -8.54 -10.58
C GLU A 669 -0.27 -8.21 -12.07
N ASP A 670 -1.28 -8.65 -12.81
CA ASP A 670 -1.42 -8.42 -14.25
C ASP A 670 -2.44 -7.30 -14.46
N TYR A 671 -1.92 -6.11 -14.74
CA TYR A 671 -2.71 -4.93 -15.06
C TYR A 671 -3.02 -4.92 -16.54
N ARG A 672 -4.29 -4.88 -16.91
CA ARG A 672 -4.73 -4.87 -18.31
C ARG A 672 -5.90 -3.91 -18.51
N ALA A 673 -6.06 -3.44 -19.74
CA ALA A 673 -7.18 -2.58 -20.11
C ALA A 673 -8.52 -3.30 -19.79
N GLY A 674 -9.46 -2.53 -19.24
CA GLY A 674 -10.79 -3.01 -18.88
C GLY A 674 -10.92 -3.66 -17.50
N VAL A 675 -9.82 -3.83 -16.74
CA VAL A 675 -9.91 -4.21 -15.32
C VAL A 675 -9.99 -2.94 -14.47
N THR A 676 -11.18 -2.67 -13.95
CA THR A 676 -11.45 -1.50 -13.10
C THR A 676 -10.99 -1.73 -11.67
N ASN A 677 -10.76 -0.64 -10.94
CA ASN A 677 -10.58 -0.67 -9.48
C ASN A 677 -11.89 -0.21 -8.81
N ASP A 678 -12.70 -1.18 -8.38
CA ASP A 678 -14.01 -0.89 -7.79
C ASP A 678 -13.92 -0.15 -6.45
N LEU A 679 -12.78 -0.30 -5.74
CA LEU A 679 -12.61 0.31 -4.42
C LEU A 679 -12.65 1.84 -4.47
N ALA A 680 -12.20 2.46 -5.55
CA ALA A 680 -12.31 3.91 -5.73
C ALA A 680 -13.78 4.37 -5.86
N GLY A 681 -14.59 3.62 -6.61
CA GLY A 681 -16.04 3.84 -6.73
C GLY A 681 -16.76 3.66 -5.39
N ILE A 682 -16.38 2.62 -4.63
CA ILE A 682 -16.92 2.34 -3.29
C ILE A 682 -16.63 3.48 -2.32
N VAL A 683 -15.40 4.02 -2.32
CA VAL A 683 -15.08 5.23 -1.52
C VAL A 683 -15.95 6.40 -1.93
N GLY A 684 -16.15 6.62 -3.25
CA GLY A 684 -17.03 7.67 -3.75
C GLY A 684 -18.47 7.53 -3.26
N ALA A 685 -19.05 6.34 -3.32
CA ALA A 685 -20.40 6.05 -2.84
C ALA A 685 -20.52 6.30 -1.32
N TYR A 686 -19.56 5.80 -0.54
CA TYR A 686 -19.51 6.05 0.92
C TYR A 686 -19.49 7.56 1.26
N VAL A 687 -18.67 8.33 0.55
CA VAL A 687 -18.53 9.78 0.75
C VAL A 687 -19.83 10.53 0.42
N ARG A 688 -20.60 10.05 -0.56
CA ARG A 688 -21.91 10.64 -0.93
C ARG A 688 -23.08 10.14 -0.07
N GLY A 689 -22.87 9.11 0.76
CA GLY A 689 -23.91 8.48 1.58
C GLY A 689 -24.90 7.64 0.76
N GLU A 690 -24.45 7.02 -0.34
CA GLU A 690 -25.24 6.20 -1.28
C GLU A 690 -25.25 4.72 -0.90
#